data_6adeb20f488797d26190c20c3e496eab
#
_entry.id   6adeb20f488797d26190c20c3e496eab
#
_cell.length_a   1.000
_cell.length_b   1.000
_cell.length_c   1.000
_cell.angle_alpha   90.00
_cell.angle_beta   90.00
_cell.angle_gamma   90.00
#
_symmetry.space_group_name_H-M   'P 1'
#
loop_
_entity.id
_entity.type
_entity.pdbx_description
1 polymer ?
#
loop_
_entity_poly.entity_id
_entity_poly.type
_entity_poly.pdbx_seq_one_letter_code
_entity_poly.pdbx_strand_id
1 'polypeptide(L)'
;MQSRAGHAATESDQDIPVTFAGRQLMARKGESLAAVLLRHNEFHLCDSKTGEPRGGFCGMGVCHDCLVTVEGRISQRACLTTVYPRMEVERQPNSHIDLSAKKDLATVPHTEWQYEDVDVLIIGAGPAGLSTALTVARSGSGLSIVILDERKLAGGQYYKQAVIDGAPSDKQMQDGASLISRVKEAGVDLRNDHLVAAGFRQADGQIEIVSTHNGTAHMIRPRYLVVATGAYETPPLIEGWTLPGVMTTGYLQTALRSYGAFPDKPVLIAGNGPLNMQVAVELADAGARIVAVVEAARAPWTQPIAGLALLKADPSLALNGLGLLWRLNRHKIPVLWGARVEKIEGETQVDNLLVHSLYGTAKPIRFEAGVVGLGEGFTAAAELACLLGCEQEINPAAGQRVEIRRGPDGSTSQPDIFVVGEAGGFGGAHVAMAQGRLAGQAIASRFGFGQNEDRTALQDVNRHRLFQKKLWESFAAPRRKLSDAAPRTLVCRCESLSIAALRTIIAEHDVRDIGTLKRLSRAGMGRCQSRYCGTHLHELLHEQPGHHTQRLVMQVPLRPVPVASLAMEKPEWLGHKHSLLPGPLQSRSHNEDLPRDAAIVVIGAGIAGLSTAMNLALAGEDVIVLDRSWPNASASGGNAGSLHGQLLSFDFDKQSKAGGSQALKTLVLQRDSIALWQELQQASPLDFEIKITGGLMVAETEQDLVFLKAKAALEREQGIPCEMIGRNELRAMEPALDERFLGAAFCPIEGKINPLVATQAVLTKARQAGARIFSRCEVRHIEQTASGFLIHTNDGPIRAGRIVNAAGAFSSRIGSMLSTRIPVFGAPLQMIVTESAQPMVHSLVAHAARHLTLKQAGNGNFIIGGGWTAGLDPAQDHPRPLRDSLEGNLWIAQHVVPDLKKLHVLRSWGAMNINIDGAPIIGEHPSIKGFYTAATSNGYTLGPIMGRVTADLMVRGKTDWDVGIFSLERFG
;
A
#
# COMPACT_ATOMS: atom_id res chain seq x y z
N MET A 1 18.66 -58.75 3.06
CA MET A 1 17.46 -58.94 2.23
C MET A 1 16.23 -58.91 3.13
N GLN A 2 15.57 -57.77 3.19
CA GLN A 2 14.21 -57.66 3.68
C GLN A 2 13.52 -56.59 2.87
N SER A 3 12.39 -56.94 2.34
CA SER A 3 11.62 -56.35 1.27
C SER A 3 11.28 -54.86 1.49
N ARG A 4 11.51 -54.04 0.49
CA ARG A 4 10.85 -52.78 0.25
C ARG A 4 9.35 -53.05 0.03
N ALA A 5 8.54 -52.86 1.07
CA ALA A 5 7.10 -52.72 0.90
C ALA A 5 6.85 -51.34 0.30
N GLY A 6 6.57 -51.31 -1.00
CA GLY A 6 6.01 -50.13 -1.65
C GLY A 6 4.67 -49.82 -1.00
N HIS A 7 4.51 -48.61 -0.47
CA HIS A 7 3.21 -48.11 -0.16
C HIS A 7 2.48 -47.87 -1.48
N ALA A 8 1.77 -48.89 -1.96
CA ALA A 8 0.69 -48.69 -2.91
C ALA A 8 -0.31 -47.73 -2.26
N ALA A 9 -0.48 -46.55 -2.80
CA ALA A 9 -1.54 -45.63 -2.43
C ALA A 9 -2.86 -46.40 -2.67
N THR A 10 -3.49 -46.80 -1.60
CA THR A 10 -4.92 -47.15 -1.64
C THR A 10 -5.66 -45.90 -2.11
N GLU A 11 -6.36 -45.97 -3.25
CA GLU A 11 -7.36 -45.01 -3.67
C GLU A 11 -8.33 -44.83 -2.48
N SER A 12 -8.14 -43.76 -1.71
CA SER A 12 -9.07 -43.43 -0.67
C SER A 12 -10.23 -42.69 -1.29
N ASP A 13 -11.45 -42.96 -0.85
CA ASP A 13 -12.70 -42.22 -1.21
C ASP A 13 -12.64 -40.68 -0.98
N GLN A 14 -11.47 -40.11 -0.74
CA GLN A 14 -11.19 -38.72 -0.40
C GLN A 14 -10.51 -37.90 -1.49
N ASP A 15 -10.05 -38.53 -2.58
CA ASP A 15 -9.39 -37.85 -3.68
C ASP A 15 -10.42 -37.24 -4.65
N ILE A 16 -10.24 -35.95 -4.93
CA ILE A 16 -11.15 -35.18 -5.80
C ILE A 16 -10.40 -34.65 -7.02
N PRO A 17 -11.00 -34.73 -8.23
CA PRO A 17 -10.38 -34.19 -9.43
C PRO A 17 -10.49 -32.66 -9.47
N VAL A 18 -9.37 -31.99 -9.79
CA VAL A 18 -9.24 -30.55 -10.03
C VAL A 18 -8.54 -30.37 -11.36
N THR A 19 -9.03 -29.47 -12.22
CA THR A 19 -8.37 -29.15 -13.48
C THR A 19 -7.54 -27.87 -13.34
N PHE A 20 -6.25 -27.93 -13.67
CA PHE A 20 -5.38 -26.77 -13.73
C PHE A 20 -4.78 -26.60 -15.11
N ALA A 21 -5.06 -25.48 -15.77
CA ALA A 21 -4.58 -25.17 -17.13
C ALA A 21 -4.82 -26.33 -18.12
N GLY A 22 -6.02 -26.93 -18.08
CA GLY A 22 -6.43 -28.06 -18.90
C GLY A 22 -5.91 -29.43 -18.45
N ARG A 23 -5.07 -29.52 -17.42
CA ARG A 23 -4.54 -30.76 -16.86
C ARG A 23 -5.32 -31.18 -15.61
N GLN A 24 -5.78 -32.42 -15.56
CA GLN A 24 -6.43 -32.98 -14.39
C GLN A 24 -5.39 -33.36 -13.32
N LEU A 25 -5.61 -32.90 -12.11
CA LEU A 25 -4.81 -33.19 -10.92
C LEU A 25 -5.69 -33.81 -9.83
N MET A 26 -5.13 -34.67 -9.00
CA MET A 26 -5.82 -35.27 -7.87
C MET A 26 -5.49 -34.53 -6.58
N ALA A 27 -6.53 -33.99 -5.96
CA ALA A 27 -6.47 -33.23 -4.69
C ALA A 27 -7.11 -34.03 -3.56
N ARG A 28 -6.70 -33.73 -2.33
CA ARG A 28 -7.34 -34.29 -1.12
C ARG A 28 -8.39 -33.32 -0.61
N LYS A 29 -9.48 -33.84 -0.07
CA LYS A 29 -10.55 -33.02 0.52
C LYS A 29 -10.01 -32.08 1.59
N GLY A 30 -10.28 -30.78 1.49
CA GLY A 30 -9.81 -29.74 2.42
C GLY A 30 -8.43 -29.17 2.10
N GLU A 31 -7.70 -29.73 1.14
CA GLU A 31 -6.39 -29.23 0.72
C GLU A 31 -6.49 -27.83 0.12
N SER A 32 -5.46 -27.00 0.29
CA SER A 32 -5.39 -25.73 -0.46
C SER A 32 -4.92 -25.99 -1.89
N LEU A 33 -5.43 -25.20 -2.82
CA LEU A 33 -5.02 -25.29 -4.23
C LEU A 33 -3.49 -25.19 -4.40
N ALA A 34 -2.85 -24.30 -3.62
CA ALA A 34 -1.39 -24.17 -3.66
C ALA A 34 -0.66 -25.43 -3.18
N ALA A 35 -1.22 -26.16 -2.22
CA ALA A 35 -0.64 -27.44 -1.75
C ALA A 35 -0.77 -28.53 -2.83
N VAL A 36 -1.93 -28.60 -3.52
CA VAL A 36 -2.13 -29.48 -4.67
C VAL A 36 -1.10 -29.20 -5.76
N LEU A 37 -1.00 -27.92 -6.17
CA LEU A 37 -0.09 -27.50 -7.23
C LEU A 37 1.38 -27.77 -6.87
N LEU A 38 1.77 -27.53 -5.60
CA LEU A 38 3.12 -27.85 -5.10
C LEU A 38 3.43 -29.34 -5.23
N ARG A 39 2.50 -30.22 -4.80
CA ARG A 39 2.62 -31.68 -4.85
C ARG A 39 2.74 -32.22 -6.28
N HIS A 40 2.12 -31.54 -7.24
CA HIS A 40 2.18 -31.89 -8.65
C HIS A 40 3.26 -31.13 -9.43
N ASN A 41 4.17 -30.40 -8.74
CA ASN A 41 5.25 -29.58 -9.32
C ASN A 41 4.80 -28.51 -10.31
N GLU A 42 3.57 -28.02 -10.15
CA GLU A 42 3.03 -26.89 -10.92
C GLU A 42 3.39 -25.58 -10.20
N PHE A 43 4.51 -24.98 -10.59
CA PHE A 43 5.03 -23.79 -9.90
C PHE A 43 4.66 -22.47 -10.58
N HIS A 44 4.35 -22.47 -11.89
CA HIS A 44 3.94 -21.26 -12.62
C HIS A 44 2.44 -21.06 -12.51
N LEU A 45 2.01 -20.05 -11.74
CA LEU A 45 0.61 -19.79 -11.41
C LEU A 45 0.05 -18.51 -12.07
N CYS A 46 0.88 -17.50 -12.22
CA CYS A 46 0.52 -16.24 -12.86
C CYS A 46 1.75 -15.59 -13.52
N ASP A 47 1.50 -14.53 -14.28
CA ASP A 47 2.56 -13.74 -14.91
C ASP A 47 2.72 -12.39 -14.22
N SER A 48 3.96 -11.86 -14.22
CA SER A 48 4.24 -10.49 -13.80
C SER A 48 3.72 -9.47 -14.83
N LYS A 49 3.78 -8.19 -14.51
CA LYS A 49 3.46 -7.10 -15.46
C LYS A 49 4.32 -7.14 -16.74
N THR A 50 5.51 -7.68 -16.64
CA THR A 50 6.47 -7.81 -17.75
C THR A 50 6.36 -9.17 -18.44
N GLY A 51 5.36 -10.00 -18.08
CA GLY A 51 5.14 -11.32 -18.69
C GLY A 51 6.03 -12.44 -18.13
N GLU A 52 6.83 -12.16 -17.09
CA GLU A 52 7.65 -13.17 -16.46
C GLU A 52 6.83 -14.10 -15.56
N PRO A 53 7.12 -15.41 -15.55
CA PRO A 53 6.37 -16.35 -14.72
C PRO A 53 6.55 -16.09 -13.22
N ARG A 54 5.47 -16.28 -12.47
CA ARG A 54 5.41 -16.16 -11.00
C ARG A 54 4.72 -17.37 -10.41
N GLY A 55 5.02 -17.65 -9.14
CA GLY A 55 4.47 -18.79 -8.43
C GLY A 55 4.26 -18.56 -6.95
N GLY A 56 3.78 -19.56 -6.23
CA GLY A 56 3.57 -19.50 -4.80
C GLY A 56 4.84 -19.15 -4.04
N PHE A 57 4.80 -18.07 -3.23
CA PHE A 57 5.97 -17.57 -2.52
C PHE A 57 5.83 -17.59 -0.99
N CYS A 58 4.79 -16.99 -0.41
CA CYS A 58 4.70 -16.82 1.05
C CYS A 58 3.83 -17.86 1.77
N GLY A 59 2.89 -18.53 1.10
CA GLY A 59 1.96 -19.49 1.70
C GLY A 59 0.99 -18.93 2.74
N MET A 60 0.89 -17.59 2.86
CA MET A 60 0.11 -16.90 3.90
C MET A 60 -0.78 -15.77 3.36
N GLY A 61 -1.01 -15.73 2.04
CA GLY A 61 -1.94 -14.81 1.41
C GLY A 61 -1.48 -13.35 1.28
N VAL A 62 -0.23 -12.99 1.61
CA VAL A 62 0.22 -11.60 1.67
C VAL A 62 1.03 -11.13 0.46
N CYS A 63 1.68 -12.04 -0.29
CA CYS A 63 2.52 -11.69 -1.45
C CYS A 63 1.73 -11.47 -2.74
N HIS A 64 0.60 -12.14 -2.90
CA HIS A 64 -0.22 -12.15 -4.12
C HIS A 64 0.51 -12.66 -5.38
N ASP A 65 1.47 -13.59 -5.22
CA ASP A 65 2.16 -14.23 -6.34
C ASP A 65 1.57 -15.61 -6.70
N CYS A 66 0.65 -16.12 -5.88
CA CYS A 66 -0.07 -17.36 -6.15
C CYS A 66 -1.49 -17.11 -6.71
N LEU A 67 -1.66 -16.02 -7.46
CA LEU A 67 -2.97 -15.69 -8.03
C LEU A 67 -3.29 -16.63 -9.19
N VAL A 68 -4.54 -17.06 -9.22
CA VAL A 68 -5.14 -17.90 -10.25
C VAL A 68 -6.55 -17.43 -10.55
N THR A 69 -7.09 -17.85 -11.70
CA THR A 69 -8.49 -17.72 -12.01
C THR A 69 -9.20 -19.04 -11.71
N VAL A 70 -10.19 -19.02 -10.84
CA VAL A 70 -10.98 -20.19 -10.45
C VAL A 70 -12.39 -20.04 -10.97
N GLU A 71 -12.80 -20.89 -11.89
CA GLU A 71 -14.13 -20.85 -12.54
C GLU A 71 -14.53 -19.45 -13.04
N GLY A 72 -13.57 -18.75 -13.67
CA GLY A 72 -13.75 -17.37 -14.14
C GLY A 72 -13.63 -16.29 -13.05
N ARG A 73 -13.46 -16.65 -11.77
CA ARG A 73 -13.17 -15.70 -10.69
C ARG A 73 -11.69 -15.39 -10.67
N ILE A 74 -11.37 -14.15 -10.96
CA ILE A 74 -10.00 -13.64 -10.99
C ILE A 74 -9.41 -13.41 -9.59
N SER A 75 -8.09 -13.28 -9.53
CA SER A 75 -7.33 -12.87 -8.34
C SER A 75 -7.56 -13.75 -7.10
N GLN A 76 -7.86 -15.04 -7.33
CA GLN A 76 -7.97 -16.01 -6.25
C GLN A 76 -6.58 -16.40 -5.77
N ARG A 77 -6.33 -16.34 -4.45
CA ARG A 77 -5.05 -16.70 -3.85
C ARG A 77 -5.00 -18.21 -3.63
N ALA A 78 -4.29 -18.95 -4.48
CA ALA A 78 -4.23 -20.40 -4.40
C ALA A 78 -3.85 -20.94 -3.00
N CYS A 79 -3.02 -20.20 -2.25
CA CYS A 79 -2.63 -20.60 -0.88
C CYS A 79 -3.76 -20.52 0.16
N LEU A 80 -4.83 -19.78 -0.12
CA LEU A 80 -6.02 -19.66 0.75
C LEU A 80 -7.27 -20.33 0.16
N THR A 81 -7.24 -20.68 -1.12
CA THR A 81 -8.36 -21.30 -1.82
C THR A 81 -8.41 -22.80 -1.52
N THR A 82 -9.51 -23.28 -0.91
CA THR A 82 -9.76 -24.72 -0.70
C THR A 82 -10.26 -25.35 -1.97
N VAL A 83 -9.76 -26.54 -2.28
CA VAL A 83 -10.22 -27.32 -3.43
C VAL A 83 -11.57 -27.97 -3.18
N TYR A 84 -12.35 -28.10 -4.23
CA TYR A 84 -13.62 -28.83 -4.27
C TYR A 84 -13.71 -29.64 -5.59
N PRO A 85 -14.59 -30.67 -5.63
CA PRO A 85 -14.67 -31.55 -6.81
C PRO A 85 -14.97 -30.78 -8.09
N ARG A 86 -14.24 -31.11 -9.16
CA ARG A 86 -14.36 -30.53 -10.51
C ARG A 86 -14.06 -29.04 -10.61
N MET A 87 -13.29 -28.50 -9.66
CA MET A 87 -12.80 -27.12 -9.72
C MET A 87 -11.97 -26.90 -10.99
N GLU A 88 -12.32 -25.89 -11.76
CA GLU A 88 -11.55 -25.46 -12.94
C GLU A 88 -10.69 -24.26 -12.59
N VAL A 89 -9.39 -24.37 -12.86
CA VAL A 89 -8.39 -23.37 -12.49
C VAL A 89 -7.52 -23.04 -13.70
N GLU A 90 -7.32 -21.78 -13.95
CA GLU A 90 -6.45 -21.25 -15.00
C GLU A 90 -5.35 -20.40 -14.41
N ARG A 91 -4.20 -20.35 -15.12
CA ARG A 91 -3.16 -19.36 -14.82
C ARG A 91 -3.71 -17.96 -15.03
N GLN A 92 -3.37 -17.05 -14.13
CA GLN A 92 -3.83 -15.69 -14.23
C GLN A 92 -2.78 -14.80 -14.90
N PRO A 93 -3.06 -14.20 -16.09
CA PRO A 93 -2.21 -13.15 -16.65
C PRO A 93 -2.32 -11.89 -15.77
N ASN A 94 -1.19 -11.30 -15.39
CA ASN A 94 -1.19 -10.13 -14.50
C ASN A 94 -1.23 -8.78 -15.22
N SER A 95 -1.10 -8.75 -16.55
CA SER A 95 -1.06 -7.50 -17.30
C SER A 95 -2.44 -6.94 -17.64
N HIS A 96 -3.41 -7.81 -17.97
CA HIS A 96 -4.76 -7.38 -18.36
C HIS A 96 -5.76 -8.48 -18.02
N ILE A 97 -6.52 -8.27 -16.96
CA ILE A 97 -7.59 -9.19 -16.56
C ILE A 97 -8.77 -9.03 -17.50
N ASP A 98 -9.18 -10.11 -18.16
CA ASP A 98 -10.40 -10.15 -18.96
C ASP A 98 -11.62 -10.29 -18.04
N LEU A 99 -12.49 -9.29 -18.04
CA LEU A 99 -13.72 -9.28 -17.25
C LEU A 99 -14.92 -9.85 -18.01
N SER A 100 -14.77 -10.22 -19.27
CA SER A 100 -15.86 -10.76 -20.11
C SER A 100 -16.32 -12.16 -19.70
N ALA A 101 -15.56 -12.87 -18.88
CA ALA A 101 -15.94 -14.15 -18.31
C ALA A 101 -17.20 -14.02 -17.44
N LYS A 102 -18.32 -14.59 -17.93
CA LYS A 102 -19.70 -14.34 -17.49
C LYS A 102 -20.12 -14.93 -16.13
N LYS A 103 -19.22 -15.40 -15.28
CA LYS A 103 -19.66 -15.87 -13.96
C LYS A 103 -19.66 -14.71 -12.95
N ASP A 104 -20.85 -14.24 -12.64
CA ASP A 104 -21.07 -13.26 -11.58
C ASP A 104 -20.54 -13.79 -10.25
N LEU A 105 -19.75 -12.97 -9.58
CA LEU A 105 -19.54 -13.12 -8.15
C LEU A 105 -20.93 -13.01 -7.50
N ALA A 106 -21.36 -14.04 -6.79
CA ALA A 106 -22.52 -13.96 -5.93
C ALA A 106 -22.16 -13.08 -4.72
N THR A 107 -21.96 -11.79 -4.94
CA THR A 107 -21.82 -10.81 -3.88
C THR A 107 -23.18 -10.24 -3.60
N VAL A 108 -23.68 -10.47 -2.39
CA VAL A 108 -24.88 -9.79 -1.90
C VAL A 108 -24.50 -8.30 -1.75
N PRO A 109 -25.17 -7.38 -2.47
CA PRO A 109 -24.97 -5.96 -2.25
C PRO A 109 -25.34 -5.62 -0.81
N HIS A 110 -24.42 -5.01 -0.06
CA HIS A 110 -24.75 -4.48 1.24
C HIS A 110 -25.58 -3.21 1.06
N THR A 111 -26.76 -3.19 1.63
CA THR A 111 -27.60 -1.98 1.73
C THR A 111 -27.30 -1.20 3.01
N GLU A 112 -26.95 -1.91 4.09
CA GLU A 112 -26.57 -1.35 5.39
C GLU A 112 -25.56 -2.24 6.10
N TRP A 113 -24.68 -1.64 6.91
CA TRP A 113 -23.79 -2.38 7.78
C TRP A 113 -24.54 -2.90 9.01
N GLN A 114 -24.43 -4.21 9.24
CA GLN A 114 -24.70 -4.76 10.54
C GLN A 114 -23.44 -4.62 11.39
N TYR A 115 -23.55 -3.82 12.45
CA TYR A 115 -22.45 -3.61 13.37
C TYR A 115 -22.49 -4.67 14.46
N GLU A 116 -21.34 -5.24 14.75
CA GLU A 116 -21.14 -6.11 15.88
C GLU A 116 -20.27 -5.38 16.91
N ASP A 117 -20.86 -5.02 18.04
CA ASP A 117 -20.13 -4.40 19.14
C ASP A 117 -19.54 -5.49 20.03
N VAL A 118 -18.23 -5.43 20.30
CA VAL A 118 -17.53 -6.41 21.14
C VAL A 118 -16.62 -5.72 22.16
N ASP A 119 -16.41 -6.33 23.30
CA ASP A 119 -15.52 -5.78 24.32
C ASP A 119 -14.06 -5.87 23.88
N VAL A 120 -13.64 -7.03 23.36
CA VAL A 120 -12.25 -7.26 22.92
C VAL A 120 -12.23 -7.97 21.57
N LEU A 121 -11.63 -7.30 20.59
CA LEU A 121 -11.35 -7.87 19.28
C LEU A 121 -9.86 -8.15 19.14
N ILE A 122 -9.51 -9.38 18.79
CA ILE A 122 -8.13 -9.82 18.60
C ILE A 122 -7.92 -10.21 17.14
N ILE A 123 -6.92 -9.62 16.49
CA ILE A 123 -6.59 -9.93 15.10
C ILE A 123 -5.37 -10.83 15.08
N GLY A 124 -5.61 -12.10 14.76
CA GLY A 124 -4.62 -13.16 14.68
C GLY A 124 -4.74 -14.20 15.79
N ALA A 125 -5.03 -15.44 15.42
CA ALA A 125 -5.13 -16.60 16.31
C ALA A 125 -3.79 -17.35 16.45
N GLY A 126 -2.68 -16.61 16.49
CA GLY A 126 -1.37 -17.14 16.83
C GLY A 126 -1.16 -17.25 18.36
N PRO A 127 0.04 -17.70 18.81
CA PRO A 127 0.35 -17.87 20.23
C PRO A 127 0.03 -16.65 21.10
N ALA A 128 0.31 -15.43 20.61
CA ALA A 128 0.05 -14.19 21.32
C ALA A 128 -1.46 -13.94 21.48
N GLY A 129 -2.21 -13.97 20.36
CA GLY A 129 -3.66 -13.70 20.36
C GLY A 129 -4.44 -14.72 21.19
N LEU A 130 -4.15 -16.01 21.02
CA LEU A 130 -4.77 -17.09 21.81
C LEU A 130 -4.48 -16.93 23.32
N SER A 131 -3.25 -16.56 23.69
CA SER A 131 -2.88 -16.33 25.09
C SER A 131 -3.55 -15.09 25.67
N THR A 132 -3.70 -14.02 24.89
CA THR A 132 -4.45 -12.83 25.30
C THR A 132 -5.91 -13.17 25.55
N ALA A 133 -6.57 -13.81 24.58
CA ALA A 133 -7.98 -14.19 24.68
C ALA A 133 -8.26 -15.08 25.90
N LEU A 134 -7.44 -16.12 26.08
CA LEU A 134 -7.58 -17.04 27.22
C LEU A 134 -7.42 -16.33 28.57
N THR A 135 -6.50 -15.36 28.65
CA THR A 135 -6.27 -14.59 29.87
C THR A 135 -7.44 -13.68 30.20
N VAL A 136 -7.97 -12.96 29.20
CA VAL A 136 -9.18 -12.13 29.39
C VAL A 136 -10.38 -12.99 29.78
N ALA A 137 -10.64 -14.08 29.07
CA ALA A 137 -11.78 -14.95 29.35
C ALA A 137 -11.72 -15.54 30.77
N ARG A 138 -10.52 -15.92 31.24
CA ARG A 138 -10.30 -16.49 32.59
C ARG A 138 -10.36 -15.45 33.73
N SER A 139 -10.42 -14.19 33.44
CA SER A 139 -10.63 -13.16 34.47
C SER A 139 -12.01 -13.22 35.09
N GLY A 140 -12.92 -14.08 34.59
CA GLY A 140 -14.31 -14.21 35.04
C GLY A 140 -15.18 -13.03 34.63
N SER A 141 -14.76 -12.28 33.62
CA SER A 141 -15.30 -11.00 33.23
C SER A 141 -16.67 -11.05 32.53
N GLY A 142 -17.01 -12.19 31.90
CA GLY A 142 -18.20 -12.28 31.02
C GLY A 142 -18.12 -11.39 29.78
N LEU A 143 -16.93 -10.89 29.42
CA LEU A 143 -16.70 -10.00 28.27
C LEU A 143 -16.90 -10.76 26.96
N SER A 144 -17.42 -10.06 25.96
CA SER A 144 -17.47 -10.54 24.58
C SER A 144 -16.09 -10.46 23.93
N ILE A 145 -15.52 -11.64 23.62
CA ILE A 145 -14.17 -11.75 23.04
C ILE A 145 -14.25 -12.44 21.70
N VAL A 146 -13.81 -11.74 20.65
CA VAL A 146 -13.76 -12.26 19.28
C VAL A 146 -12.31 -12.31 18.79
N ILE A 147 -11.93 -13.44 18.20
CA ILE A 147 -10.65 -13.56 17.48
C ILE A 147 -10.94 -13.74 16.00
N LEU A 148 -10.33 -12.92 15.14
CA LEU A 148 -10.33 -13.09 13.69
C LEU A 148 -8.98 -13.62 13.22
N ASP A 149 -8.98 -14.64 12.38
CA ASP A 149 -7.78 -15.15 11.71
C ASP A 149 -8.03 -15.38 10.22
N GLU A 150 -7.10 -14.97 9.38
CA GLU A 150 -7.15 -15.14 7.92
C GLU A 150 -7.01 -16.60 7.47
N ARG A 151 -6.52 -17.47 8.35
CA ARG A 151 -6.27 -18.88 8.06
C ARG A 151 -7.49 -19.74 8.38
N LYS A 152 -7.49 -20.93 7.76
CA LYS A 152 -8.55 -21.93 8.00
C LYS A 152 -8.57 -22.48 9.42
N LEU A 153 -7.40 -22.58 10.04
CA LEU A 153 -7.24 -23.06 11.41
C LEU A 153 -6.36 -22.11 12.22
N ALA A 154 -6.74 -21.91 13.47
CA ALA A 154 -5.98 -21.18 14.46
C ALA A 154 -4.64 -21.87 14.76
N GLY A 155 -3.73 -21.14 15.41
CA GLY A 155 -2.38 -21.58 15.79
C GLY A 155 -1.27 -20.70 15.22
N GLY A 156 -1.60 -19.90 14.20
CA GLY A 156 -0.64 -18.98 13.55
C GLY A 156 0.52 -19.72 12.89
N GLN A 157 1.69 -19.07 12.82
CA GLN A 157 2.87 -19.65 12.17
C GLN A 157 3.59 -20.69 13.04
N TYR A 158 3.46 -20.61 14.36
CA TYR A 158 4.17 -21.50 15.26
C TYR A 158 3.38 -22.78 15.57
N TYR A 159 2.11 -22.68 15.92
CA TYR A 159 1.22 -23.78 16.25
C TYR A 159 0.35 -24.23 15.05
N LYS A 160 0.94 -24.29 13.86
CA LYS A 160 0.24 -24.70 12.63
C LYS A 160 -0.50 -26.02 12.86
N GLN A 161 -1.78 -26.07 12.49
CA GLN A 161 -2.64 -27.25 12.64
C GLN A 161 -2.82 -27.96 11.29
N ALA A 162 -3.04 -29.27 11.34
CA ALA A 162 -3.41 -30.08 10.19
C ALA A 162 -4.86 -29.78 9.76
N VAL A 163 -5.03 -29.49 8.47
CA VAL A 163 -6.35 -29.27 7.83
C VAL A 163 -6.90 -30.57 7.26
N ILE A 164 -6.00 -31.47 6.83
CA ILE A 164 -6.35 -32.77 6.27
C ILE A 164 -5.90 -33.90 7.17
N ASP A 165 -6.60 -35.03 7.10
CA ASP A 165 -6.19 -36.25 7.78
C ASP A 165 -4.89 -36.80 7.23
N GLY A 166 -4.06 -37.39 8.08
CA GLY A 166 -2.76 -37.97 7.70
C GLY A 166 -1.62 -36.95 7.50
N ALA A 167 -1.86 -35.65 7.75
CA ALA A 167 -0.75 -34.69 7.84
C ALA A 167 0.12 -34.98 9.09
N PRO A 168 1.46 -34.72 9.00
CA PRO A 168 2.36 -34.93 10.14
C PRO A 168 1.90 -34.20 11.39
N SER A 169 1.99 -34.85 12.56
CA SER A 169 1.70 -34.22 13.86
C SER A 169 2.91 -34.35 14.78
N ASP A 170 3.26 -33.26 15.43
CA ASP A 170 4.34 -33.22 16.42
C ASP A 170 3.85 -32.59 17.74
N LYS A 171 4.74 -32.58 18.75
CA LYS A 171 4.43 -32.00 20.05
C LYS A 171 4.01 -30.53 19.95
N GLN A 172 4.64 -29.76 19.07
CA GLN A 172 4.33 -28.33 18.85
C GLN A 172 2.89 -28.14 18.34
N MET A 173 2.44 -29.01 17.43
CA MET A 173 1.06 -28.99 16.94
C MET A 173 0.08 -29.42 18.03
N GLN A 174 0.42 -30.43 18.84
CA GLN A 174 -0.41 -30.90 19.97
C GLN A 174 -0.55 -29.82 21.05
N ASP A 175 0.53 -29.12 21.40
CA ASP A 175 0.51 -28.01 22.35
C ASP A 175 -0.39 -26.88 21.81
N GLY A 176 -0.33 -26.62 20.51
CA GLY A 176 -1.21 -25.67 19.83
C GLY A 176 -2.68 -26.08 19.88
N ALA A 177 -2.99 -27.33 19.57
CA ALA A 177 -4.35 -27.87 19.64
C ALA A 177 -4.93 -27.75 21.04
N SER A 178 -4.12 -28.07 22.08
CA SER A 178 -4.51 -27.89 23.47
C SER A 178 -4.81 -26.44 23.84
N LEU A 179 -3.98 -25.49 23.39
CA LEU A 179 -4.25 -24.07 23.64
C LEU A 179 -5.53 -23.60 22.94
N ILE A 180 -5.76 -24.00 21.70
CA ILE A 180 -6.96 -23.68 20.92
C ILE A 180 -8.22 -24.23 21.61
N SER A 181 -8.18 -25.51 22.08
CA SER A 181 -9.30 -26.13 22.84
C SER A 181 -9.66 -25.31 24.07
N ARG A 182 -8.65 -24.97 24.88
CA ARG A 182 -8.82 -24.17 26.09
C ARG A 182 -9.41 -22.78 25.83
N VAL A 183 -9.08 -22.16 24.71
CA VAL A 183 -9.63 -20.87 24.28
C VAL A 183 -11.11 -21.01 23.94
N LYS A 184 -11.47 -22.06 23.18
CA LYS A 184 -12.88 -22.36 22.84
C LYS A 184 -13.70 -22.72 24.07
N GLU A 185 -13.18 -23.57 24.96
CA GLU A 185 -13.80 -23.95 26.20
C GLU A 185 -14.04 -22.76 27.14
N ALA A 186 -13.21 -21.73 27.05
CA ALA A 186 -13.37 -20.48 27.78
C ALA A 186 -14.43 -19.53 27.18
N GLY A 187 -15.16 -19.95 26.14
CA GLY A 187 -16.26 -19.19 25.54
C GLY A 187 -15.82 -18.09 24.57
N VAL A 188 -14.57 -18.11 24.10
CA VAL A 188 -14.08 -17.14 23.11
C VAL A 188 -14.61 -17.48 21.71
N ASP A 189 -15.16 -16.50 21.02
CA ASP A 189 -15.60 -16.64 19.62
C ASP A 189 -14.38 -16.56 18.67
N LEU A 190 -13.99 -17.72 18.16
CA LEU A 190 -12.84 -17.89 17.28
C LEU A 190 -13.29 -18.09 15.84
N ARG A 191 -13.09 -17.06 15.00
CA ARG A 191 -13.48 -17.01 13.60
C ARG A 191 -12.28 -17.14 12.68
N ASN A 192 -12.22 -18.25 11.96
CA ASN A 192 -11.23 -18.51 10.92
C ASN A 192 -11.74 -18.06 9.54
N ASP A 193 -10.84 -18.00 8.54
CA ASP A 193 -11.14 -17.53 7.18
C ASP A 193 -11.68 -16.07 7.14
N HIS A 194 -11.39 -15.26 8.15
CA HIS A 194 -11.74 -13.85 8.22
C HIS A 194 -10.56 -12.95 7.91
N LEU A 195 -10.56 -12.33 6.73
CA LEU A 195 -9.56 -11.35 6.31
C LEU A 195 -9.89 -9.97 6.85
N VAL A 196 -9.06 -9.39 7.69
CA VAL A 196 -9.17 -7.98 8.06
C VAL A 196 -8.71 -7.11 6.90
N ALA A 197 -9.68 -6.43 6.28
CA ALA A 197 -9.48 -5.62 5.08
C ALA A 197 -9.14 -4.17 5.40
N ALA A 198 -9.75 -3.59 6.44
CA ALA A 198 -9.58 -2.19 6.80
C ALA A 198 -9.80 -1.96 8.30
N GLY A 199 -9.26 -0.84 8.78
CA GLY A 199 -9.59 -0.29 10.10
C GLY A 199 -9.78 1.22 9.97
N PHE A 200 -10.79 1.74 10.63
CA PHE A 200 -11.10 3.17 10.67
C PHE A 200 -11.23 3.64 12.11
N ARG A 201 -10.84 4.88 12.36
CA ARG A 201 -11.17 5.57 13.61
C ARG A 201 -12.16 6.68 13.27
N GLN A 202 -13.34 6.60 13.84
CA GLN A 202 -14.41 7.57 13.64
C GLN A 202 -14.11 8.88 14.40
N ALA A 203 -14.92 9.92 14.15
CA ALA A 203 -14.73 11.23 14.77
C ALA A 203 -14.94 11.21 16.30
N ASP A 204 -15.77 10.32 16.80
CA ASP A 204 -16.00 10.06 18.23
C ASP A 204 -14.89 9.23 18.90
N GLY A 205 -13.88 8.79 18.12
CA GLY A 205 -12.78 7.96 18.57
C GLY A 205 -13.02 6.46 18.47
N GLN A 206 -14.23 6.00 18.12
CA GLN A 206 -14.55 4.58 18.01
C GLN A 206 -13.75 3.92 16.88
N ILE A 207 -13.24 2.71 17.14
CA ILE A 207 -12.59 1.87 16.13
C ILE A 207 -13.64 1.04 15.39
N GLU A 208 -13.52 1.00 14.06
CA GLU A 208 -14.30 0.13 13.20
C GLU A 208 -13.35 -0.75 12.38
N ILE A 209 -13.55 -2.06 12.46
CA ILE A 209 -12.76 -3.05 11.72
C ILE A 209 -13.66 -3.70 10.68
N VAL A 210 -13.23 -3.61 9.43
CA VAL A 210 -13.87 -4.30 8.29
C VAL A 210 -13.14 -5.61 8.08
N SER A 211 -13.85 -6.73 8.23
CA SER A 211 -13.37 -8.05 7.85
C SER A 211 -14.18 -8.62 6.71
N THR A 212 -13.59 -9.49 5.90
CA THR A 212 -14.30 -10.19 4.83
C THR A 212 -14.20 -11.70 5.03
N HIS A 213 -15.34 -12.38 4.84
CA HIS A 213 -15.45 -13.82 4.83
C HIS A 213 -16.27 -14.26 3.62
N ASN A 214 -15.73 -15.14 2.78
CA ASN A 214 -16.38 -15.61 1.54
C ASN A 214 -16.93 -14.47 0.64
N GLY A 215 -16.22 -13.33 0.56
CA GLY A 215 -16.65 -12.18 -0.24
C GLY A 215 -17.66 -11.25 0.44
N THR A 216 -18.20 -11.63 1.59
CA THR A 216 -19.08 -10.79 2.42
C THR A 216 -18.24 -10.00 3.43
N ALA A 217 -18.51 -8.72 3.55
CA ALA A 217 -17.85 -7.88 4.54
C ALA A 217 -18.67 -7.78 5.83
N HIS A 218 -17.98 -7.72 6.96
CA HIS A 218 -18.52 -7.61 8.32
C HIS A 218 -17.88 -6.44 9.02
N MET A 219 -18.66 -5.70 9.79
CA MET A 219 -18.19 -4.55 10.56
C MET A 219 -18.21 -4.85 12.06
N ILE A 220 -17.04 -4.76 12.71
CA ILE A 220 -16.89 -5.01 14.14
C ILE A 220 -16.36 -3.75 14.82
N ARG A 221 -16.99 -3.37 15.94
CA ARG A 221 -16.62 -2.22 16.78
C ARG A 221 -16.13 -2.72 18.14
N PRO A 222 -14.83 -2.79 18.35
CA PRO A 222 -14.28 -3.19 19.63
C PRO A 222 -14.14 -2.01 20.60
N ARG A 223 -14.28 -2.27 21.91
CA ARG A 223 -13.83 -1.37 22.98
C ARG A 223 -12.30 -1.40 23.11
N TYR A 224 -11.71 -2.59 22.98
CA TYR A 224 -10.25 -2.77 22.88
C TYR A 224 -9.89 -3.64 21.70
N LEU A 225 -8.88 -3.19 20.94
CA LEU A 225 -8.33 -3.92 19.81
C LEU A 225 -6.96 -4.48 20.17
N VAL A 226 -6.74 -5.76 19.90
CA VAL A 226 -5.44 -6.42 20.06
C VAL A 226 -4.92 -6.83 18.68
N VAL A 227 -3.81 -6.27 18.27
CA VAL A 227 -3.11 -6.61 17.04
C VAL A 227 -2.08 -7.69 17.33
N ALA A 228 -2.39 -8.93 16.94
CA ALA A 228 -1.59 -10.14 17.13
C ALA A 228 -1.23 -10.80 15.78
N THR A 229 -1.09 -10.01 14.75
CA THR A 229 -0.92 -10.38 13.33
C THR A 229 0.41 -11.06 13.00
N GLY A 230 1.34 -11.10 13.96
CA GLY A 230 2.62 -11.81 13.82
C GLY A 230 3.61 -11.14 12.88
N ALA A 231 4.26 -11.94 12.05
CA ALA A 231 5.30 -11.49 11.12
C ALA A 231 5.27 -12.31 9.84
N TYR A 232 5.87 -11.79 8.78
CA TYR A 232 6.13 -12.49 7.52
C TYR A 232 7.63 -12.49 7.21
N GLU A 233 8.07 -13.52 6.47
CA GLU A 233 9.49 -13.68 6.14
C GLU A 233 9.94 -12.59 5.17
N THR A 234 11.10 -12.00 5.44
CA THR A 234 11.74 -11.02 4.56
C THR A 234 12.60 -11.77 3.55
N PRO A 235 12.36 -11.60 2.24
CA PRO A 235 13.17 -12.25 1.24
C PRO A 235 14.56 -11.60 1.15
N PRO A 236 15.62 -12.38 1.00
CA PRO A 236 16.90 -11.83 0.59
C PRO A 236 16.84 -11.39 -0.87
N LEU A 237 17.46 -10.26 -1.21
CA LEU A 237 17.58 -9.81 -2.59
C LEU A 237 18.70 -10.60 -3.29
N ILE A 238 18.30 -11.70 -3.94
CA ILE A 238 19.14 -12.59 -4.71
C ILE A 238 18.67 -12.58 -6.16
N GLU A 239 19.57 -12.55 -7.12
CA GLU A 239 19.19 -12.70 -8.51
C GLU A 239 18.44 -14.02 -8.72
N GLY A 240 17.26 -13.97 -9.37
CA GLY A 240 16.40 -15.14 -9.59
C GLY A 240 15.44 -15.48 -8.44
N TRP A 241 15.41 -14.72 -7.34
CA TRP A 241 14.52 -15.01 -6.20
C TRP A 241 13.01 -14.92 -6.51
N THR A 242 12.65 -14.45 -7.68
CA THR A 242 11.25 -14.35 -8.13
C THR A 242 10.81 -15.48 -9.05
N LEU A 243 11.70 -16.40 -9.41
CA LEU A 243 11.40 -17.56 -10.24
C LEU A 243 10.38 -18.50 -9.57
N PRO A 244 9.46 -19.11 -10.33
CA PRO A 244 8.65 -20.22 -9.86
C PRO A 244 9.51 -21.35 -9.27
N GLY A 245 9.09 -21.89 -8.11
CA GLY A 245 9.90 -22.83 -7.34
C GLY A 245 10.73 -22.17 -6.22
N VAL A 246 10.89 -20.84 -6.23
CA VAL A 246 11.42 -20.09 -5.07
C VAL A 246 10.28 -19.71 -4.15
N MET A 247 10.38 -20.08 -2.89
CA MET A 247 9.39 -19.81 -1.87
C MET A 247 10.03 -19.55 -0.53
N THR A 248 9.26 -19.06 0.44
CA THR A 248 9.77 -18.89 1.81
C THR A 248 9.86 -20.25 2.50
N THR A 249 10.77 -20.39 3.46
CA THR A 249 10.87 -21.61 4.28
C THR A 249 9.55 -21.87 5.02
N GLY A 250 8.86 -20.81 5.49
CA GLY A 250 7.55 -20.92 6.14
C GLY A 250 6.43 -21.38 5.20
N TYR A 251 6.53 -21.14 3.89
CA TYR A 251 5.59 -21.72 2.91
C TYR A 251 5.71 -23.25 2.87
N LEU A 252 6.94 -23.77 2.72
CA LEU A 252 7.19 -25.20 2.73
C LEU A 252 6.69 -25.86 4.01
N GLN A 253 6.94 -25.24 5.14
CA GLN A 253 6.43 -25.74 6.43
C GLN A 253 4.89 -25.73 6.49
N THR A 254 4.24 -24.67 5.96
CA THR A 254 2.77 -24.58 5.94
C THR A 254 2.18 -25.67 5.04
N ALA A 255 2.75 -25.87 3.85
CA ALA A 255 2.31 -26.91 2.92
C ALA A 255 2.42 -28.31 3.57
N LEU A 256 3.52 -28.59 4.25
CA LEU A 256 3.73 -29.87 4.91
C LEU A 256 2.81 -30.06 6.14
N ARG A 257 2.86 -29.12 7.11
CA ARG A 257 2.17 -29.30 8.39
C ARG A 257 0.66 -29.24 8.27
N SER A 258 0.13 -28.35 7.42
CA SER A 258 -1.32 -28.20 7.25
C SER A 258 -1.92 -29.17 6.25
N TYR A 259 -1.17 -29.53 5.21
CA TYR A 259 -1.72 -30.30 4.10
C TYR A 259 -0.93 -31.57 3.75
N GLY A 260 0.12 -31.92 4.50
CA GLY A 260 0.99 -33.07 4.17
C GLY A 260 1.61 -32.97 2.76
N ALA A 261 1.74 -31.75 2.23
CA ALA A 261 2.19 -31.51 0.87
C ALA A 261 3.66 -31.08 0.84
N PHE A 262 4.43 -31.70 -0.03
CA PHE A 262 5.82 -31.35 -0.33
C PHE A 262 6.11 -31.63 -1.80
N PRO A 263 7.11 -30.97 -2.42
CA PRO A 263 7.45 -31.20 -3.81
C PRO A 263 8.23 -32.50 -4.02
N ASP A 264 8.04 -33.16 -5.15
CA ASP A 264 8.88 -34.32 -5.56
C ASP A 264 10.28 -33.91 -6.02
N LYS A 265 10.45 -32.65 -6.46
CA LYS A 265 11.73 -32.12 -6.90
C LYS A 265 12.69 -31.93 -5.73
N PRO A 266 14.01 -31.99 -5.97
CA PRO A 266 15.02 -31.72 -4.95
C PRO A 266 14.85 -30.30 -4.37
N VAL A 267 14.93 -30.20 -3.04
CA VAL A 267 14.74 -28.95 -2.29
C VAL A 267 16.07 -28.51 -1.68
N LEU A 268 16.44 -27.24 -1.86
CA LEU A 268 17.50 -26.59 -1.12
C LEU A 268 16.88 -25.56 -0.19
N ILE A 269 17.31 -25.53 1.08
CA ILE A 269 16.86 -24.52 2.04
C ILE A 269 18.02 -23.61 2.39
N ALA A 270 17.81 -22.29 2.31
CA ALA A 270 18.85 -21.29 2.53
C ALA A 270 18.37 -20.14 3.38
N GLY A 271 19.27 -19.63 4.22
CA GLY A 271 18.97 -18.46 5.02
C GLY A 271 19.82 -18.31 6.26
N ASN A 272 19.19 -17.89 7.36
CA ASN A 272 19.84 -17.71 8.65
C ASN A 272 18.90 -18.08 9.79
N GLY A 273 19.31 -19.03 10.61
CA GLY A 273 18.63 -19.39 11.85
C GLY A 273 17.96 -20.77 11.87
N PRO A 274 17.53 -21.22 13.05
CA PRO A 274 17.14 -22.61 13.31
C PRO A 274 15.87 -23.05 12.58
N LEU A 275 14.99 -22.13 12.14
CA LEU A 275 13.78 -22.47 11.38
C LEU A 275 14.12 -23.24 10.10
N ASN A 276 15.17 -22.83 9.38
CA ASN A 276 15.61 -23.48 8.15
C ASN A 276 16.01 -24.93 8.39
N MET A 277 16.70 -25.20 9.49
CA MET A 277 17.10 -26.56 9.87
C MET A 277 15.89 -27.41 10.29
N GLN A 278 14.96 -26.81 11.04
CA GLN A 278 13.73 -27.49 11.47
C GLN A 278 12.90 -27.93 10.26
N VAL A 279 12.68 -27.02 9.31
CA VAL A 279 11.88 -27.31 8.11
C VAL A 279 12.58 -28.35 7.21
N ALA A 280 13.92 -28.29 7.09
CA ALA A 280 14.67 -29.30 6.37
C ALA A 280 14.46 -30.71 6.95
N VAL A 281 14.50 -30.83 8.28
CA VAL A 281 14.24 -32.09 8.99
C VAL A 281 12.81 -32.56 8.80
N GLU A 282 11.83 -31.68 8.98
CA GLU A 282 10.41 -32.01 8.82
C GLU A 282 10.10 -32.54 7.40
N LEU A 283 10.62 -31.87 6.38
CA LEU A 283 10.47 -32.28 4.99
C LEU A 283 11.14 -33.63 4.71
N ALA A 284 12.35 -33.86 5.26
CA ALA A 284 13.06 -35.11 5.10
C ALA A 284 12.35 -36.27 5.81
N ASP A 285 11.82 -36.06 6.98
CA ASP A 285 11.00 -37.07 7.70
C ASP A 285 9.75 -37.44 6.89
N ALA A 286 9.17 -36.49 6.16
CA ALA A 286 8.04 -36.72 5.27
C ALA A 286 8.39 -37.39 3.95
N GLY A 287 9.70 -37.55 3.64
CA GLY A 287 10.20 -38.19 2.44
C GLY A 287 10.67 -37.26 1.33
N ALA A 288 10.68 -35.93 1.54
CA ALA A 288 11.21 -35.00 0.55
C ALA A 288 12.73 -35.10 0.42
N ARG A 289 13.24 -34.93 -0.80
CA ARG A 289 14.67 -34.94 -1.10
C ARG A 289 15.31 -33.59 -0.79
N ILE A 290 15.99 -33.47 0.36
CA ILE A 290 16.72 -32.25 0.72
C ILE A 290 18.15 -32.34 0.22
N VAL A 291 18.56 -31.38 -0.62
CA VAL A 291 19.90 -31.34 -1.22
C VAL A 291 20.93 -30.81 -0.24
N ALA A 292 20.60 -29.69 0.40
CA ALA A 292 21.45 -29.05 1.40
C ALA A 292 20.67 -28.04 2.22
N VAL A 293 21.19 -27.71 3.39
CA VAL A 293 20.84 -26.46 4.13
C VAL A 293 22.02 -25.51 4.02
N VAL A 294 21.79 -24.30 3.52
CA VAL A 294 22.79 -23.24 3.42
C VAL A 294 22.55 -22.24 4.54
N GLU A 295 23.44 -22.23 5.53
CA GLU A 295 23.35 -21.40 6.73
C GLU A 295 24.40 -20.29 6.71
N ALA A 296 23.94 -19.04 6.86
CA ALA A 296 24.84 -17.87 6.83
C ALA A 296 25.74 -17.76 8.06
N ALA A 297 25.29 -18.24 9.22
CA ALA A 297 26.06 -18.22 10.44
C ALA A 297 27.23 -19.22 10.42
N ARG A 298 28.23 -18.98 11.24
CA ARG A 298 29.31 -19.96 11.47
C ARG A 298 28.81 -21.18 12.24
N ALA A 299 29.47 -22.31 12.05
CA ALA A 299 29.10 -23.53 12.73
C ALA A 299 29.14 -23.36 14.26
N PRO A 300 28.15 -23.87 15.03
CA PRO A 300 28.04 -23.67 16.47
C PRO A 300 29.28 -24.12 17.26
N TRP A 301 29.96 -25.17 16.85
CA TRP A 301 31.17 -25.68 17.49
C TRP A 301 32.37 -24.73 17.36
N THR A 302 32.32 -23.76 16.46
CA THR A 302 33.34 -22.70 16.34
C THR A 302 33.11 -21.55 17.33
N GLN A 303 32.01 -21.59 18.09
CA GLN A 303 31.55 -20.56 19.00
C GLN A 303 31.13 -21.15 20.37
N PRO A 304 32.04 -21.86 21.11
CA PRO A 304 31.66 -22.62 22.31
C PRO A 304 31.12 -21.73 23.44
N ILE A 305 31.57 -20.48 23.54
CA ILE A 305 31.09 -19.54 24.56
C ILE A 305 29.62 -19.18 24.31
N ALA A 306 29.23 -18.99 23.07
CA ALA A 306 27.85 -18.71 22.70
C ALA A 306 26.95 -19.92 22.95
N GLY A 307 27.42 -21.14 22.69
CA GLY A 307 26.70 -22.38 23.02
C GLY A 307 26.46 -22.56 24.52
N LEU A 308 27.46 -22.26 25.37
CA LEU A 308 27.32 -22.26 26.82
C LEU A 308 26.33 -21.20 27.31
N ALA A 309 26.33 -20.02 26.69
CA ALA A 309 25.38 -18.96 27.02
C ALA A 309 23.93 -19.34 26.69
N LEU A 310 23.69 -20.07 25.61
CA LEU A 310 22.38 -20.61 25.25
C LEU A 310 21.90 -21.66 26.28
N LEU A 311 22.77 -22.60 26.64
CA LEU A 311 22.46 -23.60 27.66
C LEU A 311 22.12 -22.98 29.02
N LYS A 312 22.79 -21.90 29.41
CA LYS A 312 22.47 -21.15 30.63
C LYS A 312 21.16 -20.39 30.56
N ALA A 313 20.79 -19.85 29.38
CA ALA A 313 19.57 -19.09 29.21
C ALA A 313 18.32 -19.97 29.19
N ASP A 314 18.31 -21.08 28.47
CA ASP A 314 17.26 -22.10 28.50
C ASP A 314 17.82 -23.47 28.04
N PRO A 315 18.10 -24.39 28.97
CA PRO A 315 18.66 -25.69 28.63
C PRO A 315 17.77 -26.54 27.71
N SER A 316 16.45 -26.46 27.88
CA SER A 316 15.50 -27.27 27.10
C SER A 316 15.47 -26.87 25.63
N LEU A 317 15.44 -25.56 25.36
CA LEU A 317 15.47 -25.05 24.01
C LEU A 317 16.84 -25.27 23.34
N ALA A 318 17.93 -25.19 24.09
CA ALA A 318 19.27 -25.45 23.56
C ALA A 318 19.43 -26.93 23.17
N LEU A 319 18.94 -27.87 24.00
CA LEU A 319 18.96 -29.31 23.68
C LEU A 319 18.10 -29.66 22.47
N ASN A 320 16.94 -29.00 22.30
CA ASN A 320 16.13 -29.16 21.09
C ASN A 320 16.93 -28.78 19.83
N GLY A 321 17.73 -27.69 19.89
CA GLY A 321 18.62 -27.29 18.80
C GLY A 321 19.66 -28.35 18.43
N LEU A 322 20.29 -28.99 19.45
CA LEU A 322 21.22 -30.11 19.24
C LEU A 322 20.50 -31.32 18.61
N GLY A 323 19.26 -31.58 19.03
CA GLY A 323 18.43 -32.62 18.44
C GLY A 323 18.17 -32.42 16.95
N LEU A 324 17.96 -31.17 16.50
CA LEU A 324 17.82 -30.85 15.07
C LEU A 324 19.10 -31.17 14.30
N LEU A 325 20.28 -30.78 14.80
CA LEU A 325 21.55 -31.07 14.17
C LEU A 325 21.81 -32.57 14.07
N TRP A 326 21.46 -33.33 15.09
CA TRP A 326 21.56 -34.80 15.06
C TRP A 326 20.62 -35.40 14.00
N ARG A 327 19.39 -34.94 13.87
CA ARG A 327 18.43 -35.40 12.85
C ARG A 327 18.90 -35.07 11.44
N LEU A 328 19.44 -33.86 11.18
CA LEU A 328 20.05 -33.48 9.89
C LEU A 328 21.17 -34.47 9.49
N ASN A 329 22.04 -34.77 10.45
CA ASN A 329 23.11 -35.75 10.24
C ASN A 329 22.58 -37.18 9.96
N ARG A 330 21.51 -37.60 10.68
CA ARG A 330 20.86 -38.90 10.47
C ARG A 330 20.29 -39.04 9.06
N HIS A 331 19.68 -37.95 8.54
CA HIS A 331 19.17 -37.86 7.17
C HIS A 331 20.28 -37.62 6.13
N LYS A 332 21.54 -37.50 6.55
CA LYS A 332 22.70 -37.20 5.70
C LYS A 332 22.50 -35.87 4.90
N ILE A 333 21.82 -34.91 5.48
CA ILE A 333 21.64 -33.60 4.86
C ILE A 333 22.86 -32.74 5.17
N PRO A 334 23.62 -32.30 4.14
CA PRO A 334 24.75 -31.42 4.36
C PRO A 334 24.30 -30.03 4.81
N VAL A 335 24.97 -29.49 5.83
CA VAL A 335 24.77 -28.10 6.26
C VAL A 335 26.01 -27.30 5.89
N LEU A 336 25.85 -26.36 4.98
CA LEU A 336 26.89 -25.45 4.53
C LEU A 336 26.92 -24.23 5.42
N TRP A 337 27.71 -24.27 6.47
CA TRP A 337 27.87 -23.17 7.42
C TRP A 337 28.72 -22.04 6.87
N GLY A 338 28.40 -20.81 7.22
CA GLY A 338 29.07 -19.61 6.76
C GLY A 338 28.98 -19.43 5.25
N ALA A 339 27.84 -19.81 4.66
CA ALA A 339 27.62 -19.78 3.23
C ALA A 339 26.28 -19.12 2.89
N ARG A 340 26.15 -18.58 1.68
CA ARG A 340 24.91 -17.96 1.16
C ARG A 340 24.67 -18.33 -0.29
N VAL A 341 23.41 -18.33 -0.66
CA VAL A 341 23.00 -18.34 -2.07
C VAL A 341 23.34 -16.98 -2.67
N GLU A 342 24.10 -16.99 -3.76
CA GLU A 342 24.49 -15.81 -4.52
C GLU A 342 23.53 -15.56 -5.68
N LYS A 343 23.14 -16.64 -6.38
CA LYS A 343 22.29 -16.57 -7.56
C LYS A 343 21.41 -17.82 -7.67
N ILE A 344 20.20 -17.63 -8.14
CA ILE A 344 19.24 -18.67 -8.50
C ILE A 344 19.05 -18.61 -10.02
N GLU A 345 19.20 -19.74 -10.70
CA GLU A 345 19.20 -19.83 -12.14
C GLU A 345 18.04 -20.70 -12.63
N GLY A 346 17.49 -20.33 -13.79
CA GLY A 346 16.39 -21.00 -14.49
C GLY A 346 15.72 -20.04 -15.46
N GLU A 347 15.04 -20.55 -16.47
CA GLU A 347 14.26 -19.71 -17.42
C GLU A 347 12.83 -19.48 -16.92
N THR A 348 12.06 -20.53 -16.75
CA THR A 348 10.65 -20.47 -16.34
C THR A 348 10.42 -20.93 -14.91
N GLN A 349 11.37 -21.61 -14.32
CA GLN A 349 11.39 -22.11 -12.94
C GLN A 349 12.83 -22.30 -12.49
N VAL A 350 13.01 -22.59 -11.21
CA VAL A 350 14.34 -22.89 -10.64
C VAL A 350 14.91 -24.18 -11.21
N ASP A 351 16.18 -24.14 -11.60
CA ASP A 351 16.95 -25.30 -12.04
C ASP A 351 18.25 -25.48 -11.22
N ASN A 352 18.95 -24.40 -10.95
CA ASN A 352 20.24 -24.41 -10.27
C ASN A 352 20.41 -23.22 -9.31
N LEU A 353 21.36 -23.38 -8.36
CA LEU A 353 21.79 -22.33 -7.46
C LEU A 353 23.31 -22.28 -7.37
N LEU A 354 23.84 -21.06 -7.22
CA LEU A 354 25.22 -20.82 -6.85
C LEU A 354 25.30 -20.45 -5.38
N VAL A 355 26.12 -21.15 -4.62
CA VAL A 355 26.35 -20.96 -3.19
C VAL A 355 27.81 -20.57 -2.98
N HIS A 356 28.05 -19.45 -2.30
CA HIS A 356 29.41 -19.00 -1.95
C HIS A 356 29.65 -19.03 -0.45
N SER A 357 30.91 -19.21 -0.06
CA SER A 357 31.34 -19.09 1.34
C SER A 357 31.50 -17.61 1.73
N LEU A 358 31.00 -17.25 2.91
CA LEU A 358 31.15 -15.90 3.48
C LEU A 358 32.54 -15.69 4.13
N TYR A 359 33.25 -16.79 4.38
CA TYR A 359 34.52 -16.79 5.09
C TYR A 359 35.54 -17.61 4.28
N GLY A 360 36.37 -16.92 3.53
CA GLY A 360 37.44 -17.53 2.74
C GLY A 360 37.28 -17.28 1.23
N THR A 361 38.16 -17.88 0.45
CA THR A 361 38.28 -17.69 -1.01
C THR A 361 37.81 -18.92 -1.80
N ALA A 362 36.99 -19.82 -1.20
CA ALA A 362 36.47 -20.99 -1.87
C ALA A 362 35.60 -20.60 -3.09
N LYS A 363 35.78 -21.35 -4.20
CA LYS A 363 34.93 -21.12 -5.38
C LYS A 363 33.46 -21.41 -5.07
N PRO A 364 32.51 -20.68 -5.68
CA PRO A 364 31.10 -21.00 -5.56
C PRO A 364 30.79 -22.45 -5.92
N ILE A 365 29.87 -23.06 -5.19
CA ILE A 365 29.40 -24.43 -5.41
C ILE A 365 28.04 -24.33 -6.12
N ARG A 366 27.88 -25.11 -7.19
CA ARG A 366 26.62 -25.22 -7.91
C ARG A 366 25.81 -26.39 -7.38
N PHE A 367 24.53 -26.15 -7.12
CA PHE A 367 23.57 -27.16 -6.70
C PHE A 367 22.42 -27.22 -7.70
N GLU A 368 22.01 -28.42 -8.07
CA GLU A 368 20.78 -28.69 -8.82
C GLU A 368 19.64 -28.83 -7.83
N ALA A 369 18.64 -27.95 -7.93
CA ALA A 369 17.42 -28.00 -7.13
C ALA A 369 16.27 -27.40 -7.92
N GLY A 370 15.12 -28.06 -7.87
CA GLY A 370 13.90 -27.55 -8.50
C GLY A 370 13.04 -26.71 -7.57
N VAL A 371 13.36 -26.68 -6.27
CA VAL A 371 12.68 -25.87 -5.25
C VAL A 371 13.68 -25.28 -4.26
N VAL A 372 13.46 -24.02 -3.91
CA VAL A 372 14.31 -23.27 -2.97
C VAL A 372 13.45 -22.67 -1.86
N GLY A 373 13.74 -23.03 -0.62
CA GLY A 373 13.20 -22.38 0.58
C GLY A 373 14.13 -21.26 1.06
N LEU A 374 13.65 -20.02 1.13
CA LEU A 374 14.42 -18.87 1.59
C LEU A 374 13.92 -18.39 2.95
N GLY A 375 14.80 -18.29 3.95
CA GLY A 375 14.47 -17.83 5.31
C GLY A 375 15.60 -17.04 5.95
N GLU A 376 15.78 -15.74 5.59
CA GLU A 376 16.86 -14.89 6.15
C GLU A 376 16.39 -13.92 7.25
N GLY A 377 15.10 -13.88 7.57
CA GLY A 377 14.58 -13.01 8.61
C GLY A 377 13.09 -12.75 8.49
N PHE A 378 12.60 -11.86 9.35
CA PHE A 378 11.18 -11.56 9.44
C PHE A 378 10.93 -10.06 9.46
N THR A 379 9.73 -9.64 9.05
CA THR A 379 9.20 -8.29 9.16
C THR A 379 7.90 -8.34 9.95
N ALA A 380 7.72 -7.45 10.91
CA ALA A 380 6.51 -7.35 11.71
C ALA A 380 5.29 -7.02 10.83
N ALA A 381 4.17 -7.72 11.03
CA ALA A 381 2.91 -7.43 10.36
C ALA A 381 2.15 -6.33 11.14
N ALA A 382 2.68 -5.12 11.12
CA ALA A 382 2.22 -3.98 11.93
C ALA A 382 1.25 -3.03 11.19
N GLU A 383 0.83 -3.39 9.98
CA GLU A 383 0.11 -2.48 9.08
C GLU A 383 -1.20 -1.96 9.68
N LEU A 384 -1.96 -2.79 10.39
CA LEU A 384 -3.20 -2.36 11.03
C LEU A 384 -2.93 -1.36 12.16
N ALA A 385 -1.91 -1.60 12.98
CA ALA A 385 -1.51 -0.67 14.05
C ALA A 385 -1.02 0.67 13.47
N CYS A 386 -0.24 0.62 12.38
CA CYS A 386 0.20 1.83 11.66
C CYS A 386 -0.98 2.60 11.07
N LEU A 387 -1.94 1.90 10.46
CA LEU A 387 -3.14 2.51 9.86
C LEU A 387 -4.01 3.22 10.92
N LEU A 388 -4.10 2.64 12.12
CA LEU A 388 -4.86 3.20 13.23
C LEU A 388 -4.08 4.24 14.07
N GLY A 389 -2.89 4.67 13.60
CA GLY A 389 -2.15 5.78 14.17
C GLY A 389 -1.26 5.43 15.38
N CYS A 390 -0.95 4.16 15.60
CA CYS A 390 0.04 3.78 16.62
C CYS A 390 1.42 4.35 16.28
N GLU A 391 2.13 4.85 17.31
CA GLU A 391 3.46 5.43 17.12
C GLU A 391 4.46 4.38 16.66
N GLN A 392 5.21 4.74 15.62
CA GLN A 392 6.21 3.89 14.99
C GLN A 392 7.60 4.33 15.43
N GLU A 393 8.49 3.38 15.64
CA GLU A 393 9.91 3.60 15.80
C GLU A 393 10.70 2.80 14.75
N ILE A 394 11.85 3.32 14.36
CA ILE A 394 12.73 2.64 13.43
C ILE A 394 13.85 2.05 14.22
N ASN A 395 14.04 0.74 14.10
CA ASN A 395 15.09 0.00 14.76
C ASN A 395 16.33 -0.14 13.85
N PRO A 396 17.38 0.68 14.03
CA PRO A 396 18.59 0.62 13.21
C PRO A 396 19.32 -0.71 13.35
N ALA A 397 19.33 -1.28 14.55
CA ALA A 397 19.98 -2.56 14.84
C ALA A 397 19.30 -3.74 14.11
N ALA A 398 17.98 -3.61 13.84
CA ALA A 398 17.21 -4.58 13.05
C ALA A 398 17.17 -4.26 11.54
N GLY A 399 18.03 -3.38 11.06
CA GLY A 399 18.10 -3.06 9.63
C GLY A 399 17.07 -2.05 9.16
N GLN A 400 16.86 -0.99 9.93
CA GLN A 400 15.90 0.08 9.61
C GLN A 400 14.44 -0.43 9.55
N ARG A 401 14.13 -1.49 10.30
CA ARG A 401 12.77 -2.02 10.38
C ARG A 401 11.88 -1.12 11.20
N VAL A 402 10.65 -0.98 10.74
CA VAL A 402 9.60 -0.29 11.48
C VAL A 402 9.04 -1.23 12.54
N GLU A 403 9.01 -0.78 13.78
CA GLU A 403 8.39 -1.44 14.93
C GLU A 403 7.35 -0.51 15.54
N ILE A 404 6.37 -1.06 16.25
CA ILE A 404 5.39 -0.26 16.99
C ILE A 404 5.92 0.00 18.39
N ARG A 405 5.99 1.28 18.77
CA ARG A 405 6.34 1.69 20.13
C ARG A 405 5.26 1.20 21.10
N ARG A 406 5.65 0.38 22.05
CA ARG A 406 4.74 -0.28 22.98
C ARG A 406 5.31 -0.48 24.37
N GLY A 407 4.42 -0.54 25.36
CA GLY A 407 4.73 -0.93 26.73
C GLY A 407 5.02 -2.44 26.86
N PRO A 408 5.51 -2.88 28.04
CA PRO A 408 5.73 -4.30 28.33
C PRO A 408 4.47 -5.15 28.22
N ASP A 409 3.32 -4.58 28.50
CA ASP A 409 1.98 -5.14 28.43
C ASP A 409 1.36 -5.08 27.01
N GLY A 410 2.07 -4.56 26.03
CA GLY A 410 1.58 -4.39 24.68
C GLY A 410 0.77 -3.11 24.44
N SER A 411 0.54 -2.26 25.46
CA SER A 411 -0.13 -0.96 25.30
C SER A 411 0.63 -0.06 24.32
N THR A 412 -0.10 0.70 23.49
CA THR A 412 0.48 1.58 22.47
C THR A 412 0.21 3.05 22.78
N SER A 413 0.62 3.95 21.89
CA SER A 413 0.25 5.38 21.95
C SER A 413 -1.26 5.63 21.78
N GLN A 414 -2.00 4.61 21.31
CA GLN A 414 -3.47 4.61 21.25
C GLN A 414 -4.00 3.82 22.44
N PRO A 415 -4.79 4.43 23.35
CA PRO A 415 -5.14 3.83 24.63
C PRO A 415 -6.03 2.58 24.51
N ASP A 416 -6.72 2.42 23.40
CA ASP A 416 -7.64 1.33 23.07
C ASP A 416 -7.02 0.25 22.19
N ILE A 417 -5.72 0.40 21.82
CA ILE A 417 -5.00 -0.55 20.96
C ILE A 417 -3.81 -1.16 21.67
N PHE A 418 -3.75 -2.48 21.66
CA PHE A 418 -2.61 -3.28 22.12
C PHE A 418 -1.93 -3.97 20.93
N VAL A 419 -0.61 -4.08 20.97
CA VAL A 419 0.17 -4.84 19.99
C VAL A 419 0.99 -5.90 20.70
N VAL A 420 0.75 -7.16 20.39
CA VAL A 420 1.37 -8.30 21.05
C VAL A 420 2.09 -9.24 20.10
N GLY A 421 3.05 -9.98 20.63
CA GLY A 421 3.85 -10.91 19.82
C GLY A 421 4.71 -10.19 18.78
N GLU A 422 4.95 -10.87 17.67
CA GLU A 422 5.88 -10.41 16.63
C GLU A 422 5.34 -9.24 15.77
N ALA A 423 4.07 -8.90 15.90
CA ALA A 423 3.51 -7.69 15.28
C ALA A 423 4.15 -6.39 15.79
N GLY A 424 4.72 -6.41 16.97
CA GLY A 424 5.43 -5.25 17.55
C GLY A 424 6.94 -5.45 17.69
N GLY A 425 7.53 -6.48 17.09
CA GLY A 425 8.96 -6.80 17.17
C GLY A 425 9.24 -8.27 17.54
N PHE A 426 10.43 -8.76 17.17
CA PHE A 426 10.74 -10.17 17.26
C PHE A 426 11.09 -10.63 18.67
N GLY A 427 10.55 -11.78 19.07
CA GLY A 427 10.82 -12.41 20.37
C GLY A 427 10.61 -13.91 20.38
N GLY A 428 10.02 -14.48 19.33
CA GLY A 428 9.63 -15.87 19.24
C GLY A 428 8.34 -16.20 20.01
N ALA A 429 7.83 -17.40 19.81
CA ALA A 429 6.49 -17.82 20.27
C ALA A 429 6.34 -17.78 21.81
N HIS A 430 7.37 -18.12 22.56
CA HIS A 430 7.32 -18.09 24.03
C HIS A 430 7.20 -16.67 24.58
N VAL A 431 7.96 -15.72 24.00
CA VAL A 431 7.82 -14.28 24.30
C VAL A 431 6.41 -13.82 23.92
N ALA A 432 5.93 -14.22 22.73
CA ALA A 432 4.60 -13.85 22.25
C ALA A 432 3.47 -14.31 23.19
N MET A 433 3.54 -15.55 23.69
CA MET A 433 2.57 -16.07 24.67
C MET A 433 2.61 -15.29 25.98
N ALA A 434 3.80 -15.02 26.51
CA ALA A 434 3.95 -14.27 27.76
C ALA A 434 3.47 -12.82 27.62
N GLN A 435 3.75 -12.17 26.49
CA GLN A 435 3.20 -10.84 26.17
C GLN A 435 1.67 -10.88 26.05
N GLY A 436 1.13 -11.93 25.43
CA GLY A 436 -0.32 -12.10 25.33
C GLY A 436 -0.99 -12.20 26.72
N ARG A 437 -0.35 -12.88 27.69
CA ARG A 437 -0.84 -12.92 29.07
C ARG A 437 -0.81 -11.55 29.74
N LEU A 438 0.28 -10.80 29.58
CA LEU A 438 0.40 -9.44 30.13
C LEU A 438 -0.66 -8.50 29.54
N ALA A 439 -0.87 -8.53 28.21
CA ALA A 439 -1.90 -7.73 27.56
C ALA A 439 -3.31 -8.12 28.01
N GLY A 440 -3.58 -9.43 28.12
CA GLY A 440 -4.87 -9.92 28.62
C GLY A 440 -5.18 -9.44 30.02
N GLN A 441 -4.20 -9.40 30.91
CA GLN A 441 -4.35 -8.84 32.25
C GLN A 441 -4.56 -7.33 32.25
N ALA A 442 -3.77 -6.59 31.45
CA ALA A 442 -3.92 -5.16 31.34
C ALA A 442 -5.34 -4.80 30.83
N ILE A 443 -5.85 -5.54 29.84
CA ILE A 443 -7.22 -5.36 29.32
C ILE A 443 -8.26 -5.70 30.42
N ALA A 444 -8.14 -6.85 31.08
CA ALA A 444 -9.06 -7.22 32.16
C ALA A 444 -9.08 -6.18 33.29
N SER A 445 -7.92 -5.66 33.66
CA SER A 445 -7.80 -4.60 34.68
C SER A 445 -8.49 -3.30 34.24
N ARG A 446 -8.47 -2.93 32.96
CA ARG A 446 -9.19 -1.76 32.44
C ARG A 446 -10.72 -1.91 32.47
N PHE A 447 -11.21 -3.14 32.49
CA PHE A 447 -12.62 -3.46 32.72
C PHE A 447 -12.96 -3.60 34.22
N GLY A 448 -11.97 -3.44 35.10
CA GLY A 448 -12.16 -3.57 36.54
C GLY A 448 -11.99 -5.01 37.09
N PHE A 449 -11.53 -5.94 36.24
CA PHE A 449 -11.28 -7.34 36.64
C PHE A 449 -9.78 -7.58 36.85
N GLY A 450 -9.43 -8.33 37.91
CA GLY A 450 -8.07 -8.82 38.15
C GLY A 450 -7.10 -7.74 38.65
N GLN A 451 -6.64 -7.89 39.91
CA GLN A 451 -5.63 -6.99 40.50
C GLN A 451 -4.25 -7.62 40.64
N ASN A 452 -4.04 -8.85 40.20
CA ASN A 452 -2.78 -9.56 40.41
C ASN A 452 -1.90 -9.46 39.16
N GLU A 453 -0.77 -8.77 39.26
CA GLU A 453 0.28 -8.84 38.26
C GLU A 453 0.73 -10.29 38.07
N ASP A 454 0.70 -10.78 36.84
CA ASP A 454 1.32 -12.06 36.49
C ASP A 454 2.86 -11.90 36.46
N ARG A 455 3.45 -11.88 37.63
CA ARG A 455 4.90 -11.79 37.75
C ARG A 455 5.61 -12.90 36.98
N THR A 456 4.93 -14.05 36.78
CA THR A 456 5.51 -15.15 36.00
C THR A 456 5.56 -14.80 34.51
N ALA A 457 4.57 -14.11 33.97
CA ALA A 457 4.57 -13.69 32.56
C ALA A 457 5.71 -12.69 32.27
N LEU A 458 5.95 -11.72 33.16
CA LEU A 458 7.07 -10.79 33.01
C LEU A 458 8.44 -11.49 33.10
N GLN A 459 8.56 -12.46 34.04
CA GLN A 459 9.77 -13.28 34.14
C GLN A 459 9.99 -14.12 32.88
N ASP A 460 8.92 -14.72 32.33
CA ASP A 460 8.97 -15.48 31.08
C ASP A 460 9.39 -14.61 29.89
N VAL A 461 8.83 -13.40 29.75
CA VAL A 461 9.28 -12.43 28.73
C VAL A 461 10.78 -12.19 28.83
N ASN A 462 11.28 -11.90 30.04
CA ASN A 462 12.70 -11.58 30.23
C ASN A 462 13.60 -12.79 29.96
N ARG A 463 13.23 -13.98 30.47
CA ARG A 463 13.97 -15.23 30.24
C ARG A 463 14.06 -15.57 28.74
N HIS A 464 12.93 -15.58 28.06
CA HIS A 464 12.91 -15.94 26.64
C HIS A 464 13.50 -14.87 25.72
N ARG A 465 13.40 -13.58 26.07
CA ARG A 465 14.14 -12.53 25.36
C ARG A 465 15.66 -12.70 25.52
N LEU A 466 16.12 -13.08 26.71
CA LEU A 466 17.54 -13.38 26.93
C LEU A 466 17.97 -14.56 26.06
N PHE A 467 17.19 -15.64 26.02
CA PHE A 467 17.46 -16.80 25.16
C PHE A 467 17.53 -16.37 23.68
N GLN A 468 16.54 -15.63 23.22
CA GLN A 468 16.51 -15.14 21.81
C GLN A 468 17.74 -14.28 21.48
N LYS A 469 18.12 -13.37 22.38
CA LYS A 469 19.34 -12.58 22.22
C LYS A 469 20.58 -13.48 22.05
N LYS A 470 20.73 -14.49 22.92
CA LYS A 470 21.85 -15.45 22.85
C LYS A 470 21.79 -16.33 21.60
N LEU A 471 20.59 -16.73 21.17
CA LEU A 471 20.38 -17.48 19.94
C LEU A 471 20.85 -16.65 18.72
N TRP A 472 20.44 -15.40 18.59
CA TRP A 472 20.85 -14.56 17.47
C TRP A 472 22.33 -14.13 17.53
N GLU A 473 22.94 -14.06 18.73
CA GLU A 473 24.39 -13.95 18.88
C GLU A 473 25.09 -15.19 18.30
N SER A 474 24.53 -16.40 18.49
CA SER A 474 25.08 -17.64 17.95
C SER A 474 24.86 -17.80 16.45
N PHE A 475 23.79 -17.22 15.90
CA PHE A 475 23.47 -17.19 14.48
C PHE A 475 23.88 -15.86 13.82
N ALA A 476 24.84 -15.13 14.44
CA ALA A 476 25.35 -13.92 13.85
C ALA A 476 26.05 -14.19 12.51
N ALA A 477 25.63 -13.48 11.48
CA ALA A 477 26.22 -13.56 10.14
C ALA A 477 26.42 -12.15 9.57
N PRO A 478 27.40 -11.94 8.67
CA PRO A 478 27.54 -10.67 7.98
C PRO A 478 26.23 -10.29 7.30
N ARG A 479 25.77 -9.06 7.53
CA ARG A 479 24.52 -8.61 6.88
C ARG A 479 24.72 -8.54 5.37
N ARG A 480 23.74 -9.05 4.60
CA ARG A 480 23.71 -8.82 3.16
C ARG A 480 23.48 -7.34 2.91
N LYS A 481 24.35 -6.70 2.17
CA LYS A 481 24.21 -5.31 1.76
C LYS A 481 23.52 -5.25 0.41
N LEU A 482 22.76 -4.21 0.18
CA LEU A 482 22.12 -3.99 -1.11
C LEU A 482 23.14 -3.77 -2.24
N SER A 483 24.31 -3.22 -1.89
CA SER A 483 25.46 -3.09 -2.81
C SER A 483 26.00 -4.41 -3.31
N ASP A 484 25.77 -5.51 -2.58
CA ASP A 484 26.30 -6.83 -2.94
C ASP A 484 25.38 -7.55 -3.93
N ALA A 485 24.15 -7.06 -4.11
CA ALA A 485 23.18 -7.64 -5.04
C ALA A 485 23.40 -7.16 -6.48
N ALA A 486 23.22 -8.05 -7.44
CA ALA A 486 23.35 -7.71 -8.85
C ALA A 486 22.35 -6.59 -9.25
N PRO A 487 22.74 -5.62 -10.09
CA PRO A 487 21.90 -4.48 -10.48
C PRO A 487 20.53 -4.86 -11.03
N ARG A 488 20.41 -6.01 -11.69
CA ARG A 488 19.16 -6.54 -12.25
C ARG A 488 18.26 -7.25 -11.23
N THR A 489 18.72 -7.45 -10.00
CA THR A 489 17.93 -8.08 -8.95
C THR A 489 16.67 -7.26 -8.68
N LEU A 490 15.51 -7.92 -8.71
CA LEU A 490 14.23 -7.27 -8.44
C LEU A 490 14.10 -6.92 -6.96
N VAL A 491 13.71 -5.68 -6.68
CA VAL A 491 13.34 -5.19 -5.34
C VAL A 491 11.84 -5.30 -5.14
N CYS A 492 11.07 -4.81 -6.13
CA CYS A 492 9.61 -4.85 -6.07
C CYS A 492 9.07 -5.93 -7.01
N ARG A 493 8.55 -7.04 -6.46
CA ARG A 493 7.96 -8.15 -7.22
C ARG A 493 6.70 -7.73 -7.99
N CYS A 494 5.82 -6.93 -7.34
CA CYS A 494 4.53 -6.52 -7.91
C CYS A 494 4.69 -5.60 -9.12
N GLU A 495 5.71 -4.75 -9.13
CA GLU A 495 5.94 -3.75 -10.19
C GLU A 495 7.15 -4.12 -11.06
N SER A 496 7.77 -5.29 -10.84
CA SER A 496 8.94 -5.79 -11.58
C SER A 496 10.12 -4.79 -11.65
N LEU A 497 10.44 -4.13 -10.52
CA LEU A 497 11.47 -3.09 -10.47
C LEU A 497 12.77 -3.60 -9.89
N SER A 498 13.85 -3.43 -10.64
CA SER A 498 15.21 -3.82 -10.23
C SER A 498 15.90 -2.74 -9.39
N ILE A 499 17.01 -3.13 -8.75
CA ILE A 499 17.91 -2.21 -8.03
C ILE A 499 18.41 -1.10 -8.98
N ALA A 500 18.85 -1.49 -10.19
CA ALA A 500 19.33 -0.52 -11.18
C ALA A 500 18.27 0.50 -11.55
N ALA A 501 17.05 0.06 -11.89
CA ALA A 501 15.96 0.96 -12.23
C ALA A 501 15.63 1.94 -11.10
N LEU A 502 15.60 1.46 -9.86
CA LEU A 502 15.33 2.33 -8.71
C LEU A 502 16.47 3.33 -8.45
N ARG A 503 17.74 2.90 -8.55
CA ARG A 503 18.89 3.80 -8.43
C ARG A 503 18.92 4.87 -9.52
N THR A 504 18.58 4.52 -10.76
CA THR A 504 18.44 5.48 -11.85
C THR A 504 17.41 6.54 -11.51
N ILE A 505 16.20 6.15 -11.09
CA ILE A 505 15.14 7.08 -10.69
C ILE A 505 15.61 7.97 -9.51
N ILE A 506 16.29 7.39 -8.53
CA ILE A 506 16.78 8.14 -7.37
C ILE A 506 17.80 9.20 -7.81
N ALA A 507 18.74 8.83 -8.67
CA ALA A 507 19.81 9.73 -9.12
C ALA A 507 19.30 10.82 -10.08
N GLU A 508 18.48 10.47 -11.06
CA GLU A 508 17.96 11.40 -12.05
C GLU A 508 17.01 12.46 -11.45
N HIS A 509 16.30 12.09 -10.38
CA HIS A 509 15.28 12.95 -9.80
C HIS A 509 15.62 13.48 -8.40
N ASP A 510 16.85 13.25 -7.91
CA ASP A 510 17.31 13.65 -6.56
C ASP A 510 16.31 13.24 -5.48
N VAL A 511 15.91 11.95 -5.49
CA VAL A 511 14.88 11.44 -4.58
C VAL A 511 15.47 11.21 -3.20
N ARG A 512 14.89 11.84 -2.18
CA ARG A 512 15.37 11.77 -0.79
C ARG A 512 14.36 11.21 0.20
N ASP A 513 13.13 10.88 -0.26
CA ASP A 513 12.06 10.35 0.57
C ASP A 513 11.31 9.18 -0.09
N ILE A 514 10.74 8.32 0.75
CA ILE A 514 10.03 7.11 0.29
C ILE A 514 8.76 7.44 -0.48
N GLY A 515 8.08 8.52 -0.14
CA GLY A 515 6.84 8.94 -0.80
C GLY A 515 7.10 9.34 -2.25
N THR A 516 8.14 10.13 -2.49
CA THR A 516 8.57 10.52 -3.84
C THR A 516 9.05 9.30 -4.63
N LEU A 517 9.87 8.41 -4.03
CA LEU A 517 10.31 7.19 -4.69
C LEU A 517 9.12 6.33 -5.13
N LYS A 518 8.15 6.13 -4.24
CA LYS A 518 6.91 5.38 -4.56
C LYS A 518 6.12 6.03 -5.70
N ARG A 519 5.95 7.35 -5.68
CA ARG A 519 5.21 8.07 -6.72
C ARG A 519 5.88 7.95 -8.10
N LEU A 520 7.20 8.09 -8.17
CA LEU A 520 7.93 8.04 -9.43
C LEU A 520 8.09 6.61 -9.98
N SER A 521 8.35 5.65 -9.11
CA SER A 521 8.65 4.27 -9.51
C SER A 521 7.46 3.31 -9.45
N ARG A 522 6.40 3.65 -8.69
CA ARG A 522 5.33 2.76 -8.24
C ARG A 522 5.79 1.64 -7.28
N ALA A 523 7.08 1.56 -6.93
CA ALA A 523 7.58 0.61 -5.95
C ALA A 523 6.78 0.68 -4.66
N GLY A 524 6.36 -0.47 -4.13
CA GLY A 524 5.53 -0.55 -2.93
C GLY A 524 4.06 -0.14 -3.13
N MET A 525 3.61 0.14 -4.35
CA MET A 525 2.22 0.47 -4.67
C MET A 525 1.41 -0.70 -5.22
N GLY A 526 2.03 -1.84 -5.44
CA GLY A 526 1.36 -3.04 -5.94
C GLY A 526 0.57 -3.77 -4.84
N ARG A 527 0.03 -4.95 -5.19
CA ARG A 527 -0.89 -5.75 -4.36
C ARG A 527 -0.37 -6.07 -2.95
N CYS A 528 0.94 -6.29 -2.77
CA CYS A 528 1.52 -6.56 -1.45
C CYS A 528 1.70 -5.28 -0.59
N GLN A 529 1.52 -4.08 -1.14
CA GLN A 529 1.57 -2.80 -0.43
C GLN A 529 2.82 -2.62 0.45
N SER A 530 4.00 -2.69 -0.16
CA SER A 530 5.33 -2.53 0.45
C SER A 530 5.80 -3.64 1.39
N ARG A 531 5.02 -4.68 1.65
CA ARG A 531 5.39 -5.72 2.63
C ARG A 531 6.76 -6.36 2.37
N TYR A 532 7.11 -6.58 1.12
CA TYR A 532 8.37 -7.22 0.74
C TYR A 532 9.45 -6.23 0.30
N CYS A 533 9.10 -5.13 -0.33
CA CYS A 533 10.08 -4.16 -0.81
C CYS A 533 10.33 -3.00 0.15
N GLY A 534 9.44 -2.72 1.11
CA GLY A 534 9.49 -1.51 1.93
C GLY A 534 10.83 -1.30 2.65
N THR A 535 11.34 -2.31 3.32
CA THR A 535 12.65 -2.24 4.00
C THR A 535 13.79 -1.94 3.03
N HIS A 536 13.80 -2.59 1.87
CA HIS A 536 14.83 -2.40 0.86
C HIS A 536 14.75 -1.03 0.16
N LEU A 537 13.54 -0.48 0.00
CA LEU A 537 13.36 0.89 -0.50
C LEU A 537 13.95 1.92 0.48
N HIS A 538 13.77 1.69 1.78
CA HIS A 538 14.43 2.51 2.80
C HIS A 538 15.95 2.37 2.76
N GLU A 539 16.48 1.16 2.59
CA GLU A 539 17.93 0.93 2.44
C GLU A 539 18.51 1.67 1.23
N LEU A 540 17.84 1.64 0.07
CA LEU A 540 18.25 2.37 -1.12
C LEU A 540 18.33 3.89 -0.89
N LEU A 541 17.35 4.44 -0.18
CA LEU A 541 17.34 5.85 0.15
C LEU A 541 18.42 6.23 1.17
N HIS A 542 18.76 5.33 2.11
CA HIS A 542 19.84 5.54 3.08
C HIS A 542 21.23 5.64 2.42
N GLU A 543 21.41 5.13 1.21
CA GLU A 543 22.63 5.32 0.45
C GLU A 543 22.79 6.79 -0.03
N GLN A 544 21.73 7.62 0.04
CA GLN A 544 21.75 9.01 -0.42
C GLN A 544 22.06 9.98 0.74
N PRO A 545 22.93 10.98 0.53
CA PRO A 545 23.15 12.03 1.53
C PRO A 545 21.86 12.84 1.74
N GLY A 546 21.59 13.22 2.99
CA GLY A 546 20.41 14.03 3.32
C GLY A 546 19.05 13.35 3.14
N HIS A 547 19.05 12.00 3.09
CA HIS A 547 17.79 11.25 3.07
C HIS A 547 16.99 11.46 4.37
N HIS A 548 15.68 11.35 4.27
CA HIS A 548 14.81 11.43 5.42
C HIS A 548 14.10 10.09 5.66
N THR A 549 14.29 9.56 6.86
CA THR A 549 13.56 8.40 7.32
C THR A 549 12.12 8.80 7.64
N GLN A 550 11.19 8.36 6.84
CA GLN A 550 9.77 8.60 7.04
C GLN A 550 9.09 7.36 7.63
N ARG A 551 8.06 7.60 8.44
CA ARG A 551 7.14 6.56 8.89
C ARG A 551 6.41 5.94 7.68
N LEU A 552 6.10 4.65 7.77
CA LEU A 552 5.27 4.00 6.75
C LEU A 552 3.83 4.48 6.92
N VAL A 553 3.30 5.14 5.89
CA VAL A 553 1.89 5.49 5.82
C VAL A 553 1.15 4.35 5.12
N MET A 554 0.30 3.66 5.87
CA MET A 554 -0.54 2.60 5.34
C MET A 554 -1.82 3.19 4.74
N GLN A 555 -2.31 2.57 3.67
CA GLN A 555 -3.52 2.96 2.98
C GLN A 555 -4.61 1.89 3.12
N VAL A 556 -5.86 2.31 3.04
CA VAL A 556 -7.02 1.41 3.02
C VAL A 556 -7.30 0.97 1.58
N PRO A 557 -7.65 -0.31 1.31
CA PRO A 557 -7.66 -1.44 2.24
C PRO A 557 -6.25 -1.98 2.52
N LEU A 558 -6.07 -2.66 3.66
CA LEU A 558 -4.81 -3.33 4.04
C LEU A 558 -4.47 -4.53 3.15
N ARG A 559 -5.47 -5.10 2.51
CA ARG A 559 -5.40 -6.20 1.56
C ARG A 559 -6.29 -5.88 0.36
N PRO A 560 -5.97 -6.31 -0.86
CA PRO A 560 -6.89 -6.22 -1.98
C PRO A 560 -8.23 -6.89 -1.67
N VAL A 561 -9.33 -6.16 -1.87
CA VAL A 561 -10.70 -6.59 -1.55
C VAL A 561 -11.58 -6.30 -2.75
N PRO A 562 -12.53 -7.20 -3.11
CA PRO A 562 -13.47 -6.94 -4.20
C PRO A 562 -14.22 -5.62 -4.01
N VAL A 563 -14.39 -4.85 -5.07
CA VAL A 563 -15.16 -3.60 -5.07
C VAL A 563 -16.56 -3.84 -4.47
N ALA A 564 -17.23 -4.91 -4.91
CA ALA A 564 -18.57 -5.26 -4.45
C ALA A 564 -18.66 -5.51 -2.93
N SER A 565 -17.57 -5.93 -2.28
CA SER A 565 -17.58 -6.18 -0.84
C SER A 565 -17.58 -4.91 0.02
N LEU A 566 -17.18 -3.77 -0.56
CA LEU A 566 -17.09 -2.49 0.15
C LEU A 566 -18.07 -1.44 -0.39
N ALA A 567 -18.62 -1.66 -1.58
CA ALA A 567 -19.51 -0.69 -2.22
C ALA A 567 -20.86 -0.64 -1.51
N MET A 568 -21.26 0.57 -1.10
CA MET A 568 -22.56 0.83 -0.45
C MET A 568 -23.09 2.17 -0.91
N GLU A 569 -24.37 2.23 -1.26
CA GLU A 569 -25.01 3.47 -1.62
C GLU A 569 -24.98 4.45 -0.46
N LYS A 570 -24.56 5.67 -0.76
CA LYS A 570 -24.55 6.79 0.18
C LYS A 570 -25.27 7.98 -0.44
N PRO A 571 -25.98 8.76 0.37
CA PRO A 571 -26.58 9.99 -0.11
C PRO A 571 -25.48 10.94 -0.61
N GLU A 572 -25.80 11.71 -1.64
CA GLU A 572 -24.90 12.77 -2.09
C GLU A 572 -24.70 13.82 -0.99
N TRP A 573 -23.47 14.18 -0.76
CA TRP A 573 -23.10 15.04 0.36
C TRP A 573 -23.18 16.50 -0.04
N LEU A 574 -24.25 17.16 0.32
CA LEU A 574 -24.36 18.61 0.22
C LEU A 574 -23.43 19.26 1.25
N GLY A 575 -22.41 19.99 0.76
CA GLY A 575 -21.45 20.67 1.62
C GLY A 575 -20.36 19.78 2.24
N HIS A 576 -20.07 18.66 1.64
CA HIS A 576 -19.05 17.70 2.09
C HIS A 576 -17.61 18.24 2.11
N LYS A 577 -17.33 19.38 1.50
CA LYS A 577 -16.00 19.98 1.52
C LYS A 577 -15.78 20.73 2.82
N HIS A 578 -15.15 20.09 3.77
CA HIS A 578 -14.77 20.70 5.04
C HIS A 578 -13.41 21.36 4.95
N SER A 579 -13.25 22.53 5.60
CA SER A 579 -11.95 23.18 5.72
C SER A 579 -11.10 22.43 6.74
N LEU A 580 -10.12 21.66 6.24
CA LEU A 580 -9.17 20.92 7.05
C LEU A 580 -7.76 21.23 6.54
N LEU A 581 -6.91 21.79 7.40
CA LEU A 581 -5.51 22.04 7.08
C LEU A 581 -4.60 21.44 8.14
N PRO A 582 -3.51 20.78 7.74
CA PRO A 582 -2.47 20.33 8.64
C PRO A 582 -1.86 21.50 9.43
N GLY A 583 -1.39 21.20 10.64
CA GLY A 583 -0.66 22.14 11.49
C GLY A 583 0.70 22.55 10.92
N PRO A 584 1.46 23.45 11.62
CA PRO A 584 2.83 23.75 11.26
C PRO A 584 3.75 22.53 11.43
N LEU A 585 4.81 22.45 10.61
CA LEU A 585 5.84 21.40 10.76
C LEU A 585 6.57 21.56 12.11
N GLN A 586 6.70 20.46 12.84
CA GLN A 586 7.44 20.45 14.12
C GLN A 586 8.93 20.25 13.94
N SER A 587 9.36 19.65 12.83
CA SER A 587 10.78 19.36 12.58
C SER A 587 11.49 20.48 11.82
N ARG A 588 12.73 20.78 12.22
CA ARG A 588 13.64 21.59 11.39
C ARG A 588 14.11 20.73 10.21
N SER A 589 14.14 21.31 9.02
CA SER A 589 14.99 20.77 7.96
C SER A 589 16.32 21.50 7.99
N HIS A 590 17.37 20.90 7.48
CA HIS A 590 18.66 21.57 7.35
C HIS A 590 18.91 21.83 5.86
N ASN A 591 18.41 22.96 5.35
CA ASN A 591 18.80 23.47 4.05
C ASN A 591 19.98 24.43 4.28
N GLU A 592 21.21 23.90 4.39
CA GLU A 592 22.41 24.69 4.66
C GLU A 592 22.71 25.76 3.58
N ASP A 593 22.22 25.51 2.35
CA ASP A 593 22.40 26.38 1.19
C ASP A 593 21.25 27.37 0.96
N LEU A 594 20.37 27.59 1.93
CA LEU A 594 19.26 28.52 1.78
C LEU A 594 19.80 29.96 1.60
N PRO A 595 19.55 30.63 0.47
CA PRO A 595 20.08 31.95 0.23
C PRO A 595 19.39 33.00 1.11
N ARG A 596 20.12 34.06 1.44
CA ARG A 596 19.59 35.18 2.25
C ARG A 596 18.77 36.17 1.43
N ASP A 597 18.95 36.19 0.11
CA ASP A 597 18.32 37.13 -0.80
C ASP A 597 17.88 36.41 -2.08
N ALA A 598 16.73 36.78 -2.63
CA ALA A 598 16.20 36.33 -3.90
C ALA A 598 15.38 37.45 -4.58
N ALA A 599 15.39 37.53 -5.89
CA ALA A 599 14.52 38.46 -6.61
C ALA A 599 13.06 38.06 -6.47
N ILE A 600 12.76 36.77 -6.61
CA ILE A 600 11.40 36.22 -6.53
C ILE A 600 11.41 34.95 -5.65
N VAL A 601 10.47 34.90 -4.71
CA VAL A 601 10.19 33.68 -3.93
C VAL A 601 8.80 33.16 -4.27
N VAL A 602 8.74 31.91 -4.77
CA VAL A 602 7.51 31.16 -5.00
C VAL A 602 7.25 30.26 -3.79
N ILE A 603 6.11 30.40 -3.13
CA ILE A 603 5.71 29.61 -1.98
C ILE A 603 4.78 28.50 -2.43
N GLY A 604 5.27 27.25 -2.41
CA GLY A 604 4.60 26.03 -2.85
C GLY A 604 5.18 25.41 -4.11
N ALA A 605 5.62 24.15 -4.04
CA ALA A 605 6.13 23.34 -5.15
C ALA A 605 5.09 22.34 -5.68
N GLY A 606 3.82 22.74 -5.71
CA GLY A 606 2.77 22.11 -6.50
C GLY A 606 2.87 22.50 -7.96
N ILE A 607 1.98 21.95 -8.81
CA ILE A 607 2.06 22.18 -10.26
C ILE A 607 1.97 23.67 -10.65
N ALA A 608 1.13 24.46 -10.00
CA ALA A 608 1.03 25.89 -10.28
C ALA A 608 2.31 26.66 -9.93
N GLY A 609 2.89 26.39 -8.75
CA GLY A 609 4.14 27.03 -8.33
C GLY A 609 5.35 26.60 -9.16
N LEU A 610 5.46 25.31 -9.48
CA LEU A 610 6.54 24.81 -10.33
C LEU A 610 6.44 25.35 -11.77
N SER A 611 5.23 25.43 -12.33
CA SER A 611 5.00 26.04 -13.66
C SER A 611 5.32 27.55 -13.65
N THR A 612 4.97 28.24 -12.55
CA THR A 612 5.34 29.65 -12.38
C THR A 612 6.85 29.83 -12.32
N ALA A 613 7.51 29.05 -11.47
CA ALA A 613 8.97 29.10 -11.32
C ALA A 613 9.70 28.76 -12.62
N MET A 614 9.22 27.77 -13.36
CA MET A 614 9.75 27.39 -14.68
C MET A 614 9.68 28.57 -15.67
N ASN A 615 8.50 29.19 -15.81
CA ASN A 615 8.33 30.28 -16.77
C ASN A 615 9.11 31.56 -16.36
N LEU A 616 9.19 31.87 -15.07
CA LEU A 616 10.00 32.98 -14.57
C LEU A 616 11.50 32.74 -14.81
N ALA A 617 11.99 31.54 -14.50
CA ALA A 617 13.39 31.20 -14.73
C ALA A 617 13.75 31.19 -16.23
N LEU A 618 12.85 30.71 -17.11
CA LEU A 618 13.00 30.79 -18.56
C LEU A 618 13.03 32.25 -19.08
N ALA A 619 12.37 33.16 -18.36
CA ALA A 619 12.45 34.61 -18.64
C ALA A 619 13.72 35.27 -18.06
N GLY A 620 14.61 34.53 -17.39
CA GLY A 620 15.86 35.01 -16.85
C GLY A 620 15.78 35.58 -15.43
N GLU A 621 14.67 35.41 -14.75
CA GLU A 621 14.48 35.87 -13.35
C GLU A 621 15.18 34.92 -12.32
N ASP A 622 15.75 35.49 -11.24
CA ASP A 622 16.27 34.73 -10.12
C ASP A 622 15.12 34.25 -9.21
N VAL A 623 14.83 32.94 -9.25
CA VAL A 623 13.66 32.35 -8.61
C VAL A 623 14.05 31.28 -7.60
N ILE A 624 13.48 31.39 -6.41
CA ILE A 624 13.52 30.37 -5.36
C ILE A 624 12.11 29.83 -5.14
N VAL A 625 11.99 28.51 -4.99
CA VAL A 625 10.75 27.85 -4.59
C VAL A 625 10.91 27.26 -3.20
N LEU A 626 10.00 27.60 -2.29
CA LEU A 626 9.95 27.06 -0.93
C LEU A 626 8.74 26.14 -0.80
N ASP A 627 8.96 24.91 -0.34
CA ASP A 627 7.84 23.99 -0.04
C ASP A 627 7.96 23.42 1.37
N ARG A 628 6.86 23.41 2.12
CA ARG A 628 6.80 22.84 3.46
C ARG A 628 7.03 21.33 3.49
N SER A 629 6.82 20.65 2.36
CA SER A 629 7.00 19.22 2.17
C SER A 629 7.98 18.95 1.02
N TRP A 630 7.77 17.85 0.32
CA TRP A 630 8.48 17.55 -0.93
C TRP A 630 7.70 18.07 -2.13
N PRO A 631 8.35 18.46 -3.21
CA PRO A 631 7.66 18.81 -4.45
C PRO A 631 6.67 17.72 -4.85
N ASN A 632 5.51 18.12 -5.32
CA ASN A 632 4.45 17.17 -5.74
C ASN A 632 3.90 16.23 -4.64
N ALA A 633 4.11 16.54 -3.37
CA ALA A 633 3.67 15.67 -2.27
C ALA A 633 2.20 15.83 -1.87
N SER A 634 1.60 16.98 -2.17
CA SER A 634 0.23 17.34 -1.76
C SER A 634 -0.79 17.12 -2.90
N ALA A 635 -1.65 18.11 -3.17
CA ALA A 635 -2.73 18.03 -4.15
C ALA A 635 -2.29 17.55 -5.53
N SER A 636 -1.19 18.07 -6.06
CA SER A 636 -0.71 17.72 -7.40
C SER A 636 -0.33 16.26 -7.53
N GLY A 637 0.42 15.71 -6.57
CA GLY A 637 0.83 14.30 -6.56
C GLY A 637 -0.25 13.33 -6.09
N GLY A 638 -1.29 13.82 -5.42
CA GLY A 638 -2.47 13.04 -5.04
C GLY A 638 -3.60 13.11 -6.08
N ASN A 639 -3.44 13.89 -7.15
CA ASN A 639 -4.47 14.08 -8.17
C ASN A 639 -4.74 12.81 -8.97
N ALA A 640 -5.99 12.64 -9.40
CA ALA A 640 -6.39 11.52 -10.25
C ALA A 640 -5.79 11.61 -11.67
N GLY A 641 -5.37 12.79 -12.12
CA GLY A 641 -4.82 13.02 -13.45
C GLY A 641 -5.87 13.09 -14.55
N SER A 642 -7.01 13.69 -14.27
CA SER A 642 -8.00 14.05 -15.27
C SER A 642 -7.71 15.45 -15.81
N LEU A 643 -7.81 15.62 -17.13
CA LEU A 643 -7.75 16.91 -17.82
C LEU A 643 -9.19 17.28 -18.21
N HIS A 644 -9.82 18.12 -17.38
CA HIS A 644 -11.21 18.52 -17.55
C HIS A 644 -11.29 19.73 -18.48
N GLY A 645 -12.05 19.58 -19.56
CA GLY A 645 -12.39 20.68 -20.50
C GLY A 645 -13.79 21.24 -20.26
N GLN A 646 -14.69 20.45 -19.66
CA GLN A 646 -16.04 20.87 -19.26
C GLN A 646 -16.15 21.12 -17.76
N LEU A 647 -17.17 21.86 -17.32
CA LEU A 647 -17.48 22.02 -15.91
C LEU A 647 -18.01 20.71 -15.31
N LEU A 648 -17.64 20.43 -14.08
CA LEU A 648 -18.29 19.38 -13.32
C LEU A 648 -19.71 19.78 -12.95
N SER A 649 -20.65 18.84 -12.84
CA SER A 649 -22.07 19.11 -12.64
C SER A 649 -22.36 19.98 -11.41
N PHE A 650 -21.70 19.72 -10.29
CA PHE A 650 -21.88 20.48 -9.05
C PHE A 650 -21.34 21.94 -9.14
N ASP A 651 -20.31 22.17 -9.95
CA ASP A 651 -19.80 23.53 -10.19
C ASP A 651 -20.80 24.32 -11.05
N PHE A 652 -21.41 23.69 -12.03
CA PHE A 652 -22.41 24.30 -12.90
C PHE A 652 -23.69 24.70 -12.16
N ASP A 653 -24.26 23.80 -11.34
CA ASP A 653 -25.51 24.07 -10.63
C ASP A 653 -25.38 25.27 -9.67
N LYS A 654 -24.27 25.38 -8.96
CA LYS A 654 -23.97 26.54 -8.13
C LYS A 654 -23.84 27.84 -8.93
N GLN A 655 -23.21 27.78 -10.09
CA GLN A 655 -22.95 28.95 -10.94
C GLN A 655 -24.20 29.39 -11.68
N SER A 656 -25.06 28.49 -12.11
CA SER A 656 -26.29 28.83 -12.80
C SER A 656 -27.26 29.65 -11.91
N LYS A 657 -27.30 29.34 -10.63
CA LYS A 657 -28.10 30.08 -9.62
C LYS A 657 -27.54 31.47 -9.28
N ALA A 658 -26.22 31.66 -9.44
CA ALA A 658 -25.54 32.93 -9.09
C ALA A 658 -25.46 33.93 -10.26
N GLY A 659 -26.10 33.66 -11.39
CA GLY A 659 -25.98 34.51 -12.58
C GLY A 659 -24.60 34.43 -13.24
N GLY A 660 -23.89 33.49 -12.93
CA GLY A 660 -22.73 32.85 -13.39
C GLY A 660 -21.61 33.50 -13.95
N SER A 661 -20.46 33.34 -13.73
CA SER A 661 -19.63 33.82 -14.76
C SER A 661 -18.16 33.56 -14.63
N GLN A 662 -17.56 33.53 -13.40
CA GLN A 662 -16.13 33.28 -13.26
C GLN A 662 -15.78 31.85 -13.60
N ALA A 663 -16.58 30.86 -13.19
CA ALA A 663 -16.36 29.45 -13.53
C ALA A 663 -16.52 29.20 -15.04
N LEU A 664 -17.50 29.80 -15.71
CA LEU A 664 -17.62 29.72 -17.16
C LEU A 664 -16.41 30.31 -17.90
N LYS A 665 -15.89 31.44 -17.44
CA LYS A 665 -14.68 32.06 -18.01
C LYS A 665 -13.43 31.21 -17.78
N THR A 666 -13.39 30.37 -16.76
CA THR A 666 -12.30 29.43 -16.51
C THR A 666 -12.17 28.37 -17.61
N LEU A 667 -13.26 28.06 -18.34
CA LEU A 667 -13.27 27.06 -19.41
C LEU A 667 -12.26 27.38 -20.53
N VAL A 668 -12.11 28.66 -20.89
CA VAL A 668 -11.13 29.09 -21.90
C VAL A 668 -9.72 28.76 -21.39
N LEU A 669 -9.42 29.05 -20.13
CA LEU A 669 -8.14 28.69 -19.53
C LEU A 669 -7.93 27.16 -19.46
N GLN A 670 -8.98 26.39 -19.21
CA GLN A 670 -8.89 24.93 -19.18
C GLN A 670 -8.51 24.38 -20.56
N ARG A 671 -9.21 24.80 -21.61
CA ARG A 671 -8.93 24.43 -22.99
C ARG A 671 -7.47 24.72 -23.37
N ASP A 672 -7.05 25.96 -23.13
CA ASP A 672 -5.71 26.41 -23.53
C ASP A 672 -4.62 25.73 -22.66
N SER A 673 -4.93 25.42 -21.40
CA SER A 673 -4.01 24.70 -20.53
C SER A 673 -3.83 23.23 -20.95
N ILE A 674 -4.87 22.58 -21.47
CA ILE A 674 -4.75 21.23 -22.06
C ILE A 674 -3.79 21.27 -23.25
N ALA A 675 -3.88 22.28 -24.10
CA ALA A 675 -2.92 22.48 -25.20
C ALA A 675 -1.49 22.68 -24.68
N LEU A 676 -1.29 23.48 -23.63
CA LEU A 676 0.02 23.67 -23.00
C LEU A 676 0.57 22.38 -22.41
N TRP A 677 -0.26 21.49 -21.86
CA TRP A 677 0.16 20.17 -21.41
C TRP A 677 0.69 19.32 -22.58
N GLN A 678 0.05 19.36 -23.75
CA GLN A 678 0.51 18.65 -24.94
C GLN A 678 1.83 19.22 -25.47
N GLU A 679 1.99 20.54 -25.44
CA GLU A 679 3.27 21.20 -25.79
C GLU A 679 4.40 20.78 -24.85
N LEU A 680 4.14 20.76 -23.54
CA LEU A 680 5.10 20.30 -22.53
C LEU A 680 5.50 18.85 -22.73
N GLN A 681 4.54 17.98 -23.09
CA GLN A 681 4.80 16.58 -23.45
C GLN A 681 5.74 16.48 -24.67
N GLN A 682 5.45 17.22 -25.73
CA GLN A 682 6.28 17.23 -26.97
C GLN A 682 7.72 17.69 -26.68
N ALA A 683 7.88 18.63 -25.76
CA ALA A 683 9.17 19.19 -25.37
C ALA A 683 9.87 18.38 -24.23
N SER A 684 9.35 17.21 -23.85
CA SER A 684 9.88 16.37 -22.75
C SER A 684 10.32 15.00 -23.29
N PRO A 685 11.43 14.43 -22.78
CA PRO A 685 11.79 13.05 -23.08
C PRO A 685 10.92 12.05 -22.31
N LEU A 686 10.17 12.50 -21.29
CA LEU A 686 9.31 11.65 -20.45
C LEU A 686 7.92 11.58 -21.07
N ASP A 687 7.33 10.39 -21.10
CA ASP A 687 5.94 10.20 -21.48
C ASP A 687 5.00 10.53 -20.31
N PHE A 688 4.23 11.60 -20.43
CA PHE A 688 3.23 12.02 -19.45
C PHE A 688 1.97 11.14 -19.48
N GLU A 689 1.92 10.16 -20.37
CA GLU A 689 0.75 9.31 -20.63
C GLU A 689 -0.49 10.16 -21.01
N ILE A 690 -0.30 11.28 -21.69
CA ILE A 690 -1.44 12.11 -22.13
C ILE A 690 -2.21 11.39 -23.22
N LYS A 691 -3.51 11.21 -22.98
CA LYS A 691 -4.46 10.65 -23.94
C LYS A 691 -5.70 11.53 -23.95
N ILE A 692 -5.91 12.25 -25.04
CA ILE A 692 -7.12 13.03 -25.28
C ILE A 692 -8.15 12.08 -25.88
N THR A 693 -8.98 11.49 -25.05
CA THR A 693 -9.97 10.46 -25.41
C THR A 693 -11.40 10.94 -25.25
N GLY A 694 -11.55 12.22 -24.90
CA GLY A 694 -12.84 12.80 -24.57
C GLY A 694 -13.28 12.50 -23.13
N GLY A 695 -14.30 13.23 -22.71
CA GLY A 695 -14.96 13.06 -21.42
C GLY A 695 -16.47 13.00 -21.59
N LEU A 696 -17.09 12.11 -20.83
CA LEU A 696 -18.52 11.87 -20.80
C LEU A 696 -19.09 12.27 -19.46
N MET A 697 -20.17 13.05 -19.45
CA MET A 697 -21.01 13.24 -18.28
C MET A 697 -22.33 12.54 -18.55
N VAL A 698 -22.53 11.36 -17.91
CA VAL A 698 -23.67 10.48 -18.21
C VAL A 698 -24.94 10.91 -17.50
N ALA A 699 -26.09 10.73 -18.16
CA ALA A 699 -27.42 11.06 -17.68
C ALA A 699 -28.23 9.77 -17.47
N GLU A 700 -28.79 9.60 -16.26
CA GLU A 700 -29.65 8.46 -15.91
C GLU A 700 -31.13 8.79 -16.07
N THR A 701 -31.52 10.06 -15.89
CA THR A 701 -32.89 10.52 -15.95
C THR A 701 -33.10 11.56 -17.06
N GLU A 702 -34.37 11.76 -17.49
CA GLU A 702 -34.72 12.85 -18.40
C GLU A 702 -34.37 14.25 -17.85
N GLN A 703 -34.45 14.40 -16.53
CA GLN A 703 -34.06 15.64 -15.87
C GLN A 703 -32.55 15.88 -16.00
N ASP A 704 -31.73 14.85 -15.90
CA ASP A 704 -30.29 14.92 -16.13
C ASP A 704 -30.00 15.32 -17.59
N LEU A 705 -30.71 14.78 -18.57
CA LEU A 705 -30.56 15.17 -19.98
C LEU A 705 -30.89 16.66 -20.21
N VAL A 706 -31.95 17.17 -19.59
CA VAL A 706 -32.32 18.61 -19.68
C VAL A 706 -31.22 19.45 -19.06
N PHE A 707 -30.71 19.08 -17.91
CA PHE A 707 -29.60 19.75 -17.23
C PHE A 707 -28.33 19.76 -18.10
N LEU A 708 -27.90 18.62 -18.62
CA LEU A 708 -26.70 18.50 -19.46
C LEU A 708 -26.83 19.28 -20.77
N LYS A 709 -28.02 19.33 -21.37
CA LYS A 709 -28.28 20.10 -22.58
C LYS A 709 -28.08 21.60 -22.36
N ALA A 710 -28.58 22.12 -21.25
CA ALA A 710 -28.38 23.52 -20.85
C ALA A 710 -26.90 23.80 -20.58
N LYS A 711 -26.23 22.94 -19.85
CA LYS A 711 -24.80 23.03 -19.54
C LYS A 711 -23.96 23.04 -20.82
N ALA A 712 -24.14 22.07 -21.72
CA ALA A 712 -23.39 21.99 -22.98
C ALA A 712 -23.61 23.20 -23.89
N ALA A 713 -24.80 23.81 -23.86
CA ALA A 713 -25.06 25.04 -24.62
C ALA A 713 -24.18 26.21 -24.12
N LEU A 714 -24.12 26.44 -22.80
CA LEU A 714 -23.29 27.48 -22.18
C LEU A 714 -21.80 27.24 -22.40
N GLU A 715 -21.36 25.97 -22.35
CA GLU A 715 -19.96 25.62 -22.61
C GLU A 715 -19.55 25.89 -24.05
N ARG A 716 -20.45 25.62 -25.04
CA ARG A 716 -20.22 25.98 -26.45
C ARG A 716 -20.10 27.46 -26.66
N GLU A 717 -20.89 28.29 -25.96
CA GLU A 717 -20.75 29.74 -26.00
C GLU A 717 -19.35 30.23 -25.55
N GLN A 718 -18.66 29.46 -24.71
CA GLN A 718 -17.28 29.72 -24.28
C GLN A 718 -16.23 29.03 -25.21
N GLY A 719 -16.65 28.47 -26.33
CA GLY A 719 -15.76 27.81 -27.29
C GLY A 719 -15.28 26.41 -26.88
N ILE A 720 -16.00 25.75 -25.97
CA ILE A 720 -15.74 24.34 -25.60
C ILE A 720 -16.64 23.46 -26.46
N PRO A 721 -16.09 22.49 -27.21
CA PRO A 721 -16.84 21.67 -28.17
C PRO A 721 -17.64 20.55 -27.48
N CYS A 722 -18.53 20.89 -26.56
CA CYS A 722 -19.40 19.93 -25.89
C CYS A 722 -20.65 19.66 -26.72
N GLU A 723 -21.02 18.40 -26.89
CA GLU A 723 -22.19 17.96 -27.60
C GLU A 723 -22.98 16.90 -26.81
N MET A 724 -24.29 16.82 -27.12
CA MET A 724 -25.16 15.81 -26.52
C MET A 724 -25.16 14.57 -27.39
N ILE A 725 -24.88 13.43 -26.81
CA ILE A 725 -24.97 12.12 -27.48
C ILE A 725 -26.11 11.30 -26.88
N GLY A 726 -26.78 10.54 -27.73
CA GLY A 726 -27.89 9.68 -27.34
C GLY A 726 -27.41 8.29 -26.82
N ARG A 727 -28.35 7.51 -26.30
CA ARG A 727 -28.08 6.18 -25.73
C ARG A 727 -27.31 5.26 -26.67
N ASN A 728 -27.71 5.19 -27.96
CA ASN A 728 -27.07 4.27 -28.91
C ASN A 728 -25.62 4.67 -29.21
N GLU A 729 -25.37 5.94 -29.32
CA GLU A 729 -24.02 6.48 -29.53
C GLU A 729 -23.15 6.26 -28.29
N LEU A 730 -23.68 6.55 -27.11
CA LEU A 730 -23.01 6.30 -25.84
C LEU A 730 -22.59 4.81 -25.69
N ARG A 731 -23.49 3.88 -26.04
CA ARG A 731 -23.20 2.42 -26.01
C ARG A 731 -22.16 2.02 -27.05
N ALA A 732 -22.16 2.66 -28.20
CA ALA A 732 -21.15 2.40 -29.23
C ALA A 732 -19.76 2.90 -28.82
N MET A 733 -19.68 4.04 -28.12
CA MET A 733 -18.44 4.60 -27.63
C MET A 733 -17.89 3.86 -26.40
N GLU A 734 -18.75 3.57 -25.44
CA GLU A 734 -18.38 2.98 -24.14
C GLU A 734 -19.32 1.83 -23.77
N PRO A 735 -19.15 0.66 -24.37
CA PRO A 735 -20.05 -0.50 -24.16
C PRO A 735 -19.98 -1.06 -22.72
N ALA A 736 -18.97 -0.67 -21.94
CA ALA A 736 -18.84 -1.09 -20.55
C ALA A 736 -19.73 -0.31 -19.56
N LEU A 737 -20.35 0.79 -20.01
CA LEU A 737 -21.28 1.56 -19.18
C LEU A 737 -22.61 0.82 -19.05
N ASP A 738 -23.30 1.02 -17.92
CA ASP A 738 -24.59 0.39 -17.65
C ASP A 738 -25.66 0.85 -18.67
N GLU A 739 -26.57 -0.06 -19.01
CA GLU A 739 -27.65 0.19 -19.97
C GLU A 739 -28.69 1.21 -19.52
N ARG A 740 -28.72 1.57 -18.24
CA ARG A 740 -29.64 2.55 -17.68
C ARG A 740 -29.48 3.96 -18.22
N PHE A 741 -28.27 4.32 -18.67
CA PHE A 741 -27.98 5.67 -19.14
C PHE A 741 -28.70 6.02 -20.44
N LEU A 742 -29.34 7.18 -20.43
CA LEU A 742 -30.15 7.71 -21.53
C LEU A 742 -29.32 8.42 -22.60
N GLY A 743 -28.16 8.93 -22.20
CA GLY A 743 -27.22 9.67 -23.04
C GLY A 743 -26.15 10.36 -22.20
N ALA A 744 -25.39 11.25 -22.79
CA ALA A 744 -24.33 12.01 -22.12
C ALA A 744 -24.05 13.35 -22.78
N ALA A 745 -23.42 14.28 -22.03
CA ALA A 745 -22.66 15.37 -22.62
C ALA A 745 -21.22 14.86 -22.89
N PHE A 746 -20.77 14.96 -24.14
CA PHE A 746 -19.45 14.57 -24.59
C PHE A 746 -18.58 15.79 -24.90
N CYS A 747 -17.38 15.82 -24.32
CA CYS A 747 -16.39 16.87 -24.58
C CYS A 747 -15.12 16.25 -25.16
N PRO A 748 -14.81 16.41 -26.46
CA PRO A 748 -13.71 15.71 -27.14
C PRO A 748 -12.32 16.16 -26.71
N ILE A 749 -12.16 17.35 -26.11
CA ILE A 749 -10.86 17.89 -25.68
C ILE A 749 -10.41 17.39 -24.31
N GLU A 750 -11.26 16.68 -23.59
CA GLU A 750 -10.91 16.10 -22.30
C GLU A 750 -9.97 14.90 -22.42
N GLY A 751 -9.22 14.62 -21.39
CA GLY A 751 -8.26 13.53 -21.43
C GLY A 751 -7.69 13.13 -20.09
N LYS A 752 -6.68 12.30 -20.18
CA LYS A 752 -5.97 11.69 -19.05
C LYS A 752 -4.51 12.05 -19.10
N ILE A 753 -3.88 12.20 -17.95
CA ILE A 753 -2.44 12.45 -17.77
C ILE A 753 -1.94 11.69 -16.55
N ASN A 754 -0.67 11.34 -16.51
CA ASN A 754 -0.03 10.84 -15.31
C ASN A 754 0.57 12.02 -14.50
N PRO A 755 -0.09 12.47 -13.42
CA PRO A 755 0.34 13.66 -12.68
C PRO A 755 1.68 13.47 -11.97
N LEU A 756 2.09 12.24 -11.72
CA LEU A 756 3.34 11.95 -11.03
C LEU A 756 4.53 12.21 -11.96
N VAL A 757 4.43 11.78 -13.21
CA VAL A 757 5.49 11.98 -14.22
C VAL A 757 5.47 13.41 -14.74
N ALA A 758 4.30 13.94 -15.08
CA ALA A 758 4.20 15.27 -15.68
C ALA A 758 4.67 16.40 -14.74
N THR A 759 4.29 16.35 -13.44
CA THR A 759 4.79 17.34 -12.47
C THR A 759 6.31 17.22 -12.27
N GLN A 760 6.84 16.01 -12.30
CA GLN A 760 8.29 15.79 -12.18
C GLN A 760 9.04 16.38 -13.37
N ALA A 761 8.49 16.28 -14.58
CA ALA A 761 9.09 16.89 -15.76
C ALA A 761 9.10 18.41 -15.66
N VAL A 762 8.01 19.03 -15.18
CA VAL A 762 7.96 20.49 -14.92
C VAL A 762 9.00 20.89 -13.86
N LEU A 763 9.13 20.13 -12.76
CA LEU A 763 10.16 20.35 -11.74
C LEU A 763 11.58 20.31 -12.36
N THR A 764 11.85 19.30 -13.17
CA THR A 764 13.16 19.15 -13.83
C THR A 764 13.44 20.32 -14.76
N LYS A 765 12.46 20.73 -15.58
CA LYS A 765 12.60 21.91 -16.45
C LYS A 765 12.81 23.21 -15.66
N ALA A 766 12.11 23.40 -14.55
CA ALA A 766 12.30 24.57 -13.68
C ALA A 766 13.74 24.63 -13.16
N ARG A 767 14.29 23.50 -12.68
CA ARG A 767 15.68 23.39 -12.23
C ARG A 767 16.67 23.67 -13.34
N GLN A 768 16.46 23.09 -14.52
CA GLN A 768 17.32 23.31 -15.70
C GLN A 768 17.32 24.77 -16.17
N ALA A 769 16.19 25.48 -16.02
CA ALA A 769 16.07 26.90 -16.30
C ALA A 769 16.73 27.78 -15.22
N GLY A 770 17.18 27.22 -14.09
CA GLY A 770 17.88 27.93 -13.02
C GLY A 770 17.06 28.17 -11.75
N ALA A 771 15.80 27.70 -11.65
CA ALA A 771 15.03 27.79 -10.42
C ALA A 771 15.62 26.91 -9.32
N ARG A 772 15.79 27.45 -8.11
CA ARG A 772 16.30 26.73 -6.93
C ARG A 772 15.13 26.31 -6.04
N ILE A 773 14.99 25.02 -5.75
CA ILE A 773 13.85 24.45 -5.02
C ILE A 773 14.30 23.90 -3.68
N PHE A 774 13.72 24.41 -2.58
CA PHE A 774 13.99 24.02 -1.21
C PHE A 774 12.80 23.28 -0.61
N SER A 775 12.99 22.00 -0.36
CA SER A 775 12.00 21.10 0.24
C SER A 775 12.03 21.20 1.76
N ARG A 776 10.88 20.92 2.43
CA ARG A 776 10.72 20.99 3.89
C ARG A 776 11.10 22.35 4.48
N CYS A 777 11.04 23.37 3.67
CA CYS A 777 11.27 24.77 4.01
C CYS A 777 9.91 25.46 4.18
N GLU A 778 9.39 25.49 5.40
CA GLU A 778 8.08 26.07 5.71
C GLU A 778 8.18 27.55 6.00
N VAL A 779 7.43 28.35 5.26
CA VAL A 779 7.25 29.78 5.57
C VAL A 779 6.38 29.91 6.82
N ARG A 780 6.91 30.61 7.83
CA ARG A 780 6.26 30.78 9.15
C ARG A 780 5.74 32.18 9.39
N HIS A 781 6.40 33.18 8.83
CA HIS A 781 6.03 34.59 8.95
C HIS A 781 6.57 35.37 7.77
N ILE A 782 5.87 36.44 7.36
CA ILE A 782 6.28 37.35 6.29
C ILE A 782 6.11 38.78 6.79
N GLU A 783 7.14 39.60 6.64
CA GLU A 783 7.14 41.02 6.96
C GLU A 783 7.29 41.81 5.65
N GLN A 784 6.46 42.84 5.46
CA GLN A 784 6.64 43.78 4.35
C GLN A 784 7.71 44.79 4.72
N THR A 785 8.66 45.04 3.83
CA THR A 785 9.76 45.99 4.01
C THR A 785 9.69 47.10 2.94
N ALA A 786 10.50 48.13 3.08
CA ALA A 786 10.57 49.22 2.09
C ALA A 786 10.99 48.74 0.69
N SER A 787 11.73 47.64 0.59
CA SER A 787 12.28 47.10 -0.68
C SER A 787 11.71 45.74 -1.10
N GLY A 788 10.64 45.26 -0.46
CA GLY A 788 10.03 43.96 -0.72
C GLY A 788 9.57 43.27 0.55
N PHE A 789 10.05 42.05 0.81
CA PHE A 789 9.58 41.19 1.91
C PHE A 789 10.73 40.53 2.65
N LEU A 790 10.56 40.34 3.95
CA LEU A 790 11.38 39.45 4.77
C LEU A 790 10.56 38.21 5.11
N ILE A 791 11.00 37.05 4.62
CA ILE A 791 10.31 35.77 4.78
C ILE A 791 11.04 34.94 5.81
N HIS A 792 10.41 34.63 6.94
CA HIS A 792 10.93 33.78 7.98
C HIS A 792 10.51 32.33 7.73
N THR A 793 11.49 31.43 7.62
CA THR A 793 11.28 30.00 7.45
C THR A 793 11.80 29.22 8.67
N ASN A 794 11.53 27.91 8.69
CA ASN A 794 12.14 27.01 9.69
C ASN A 794 13.67 26.85 9.52
N ASP A 795 14.23 27.27 8.36
CA ASP A 795 15.67 27.17 8.02
C ASP A 795 16.39 28.55 8.06
N GLY A 796 15.68 29.62 8.30
CA GLY A 796 16.21 30.97 8.39
C GLY A 796 15.44 32.00 7.57
N PRO A 797 15.81 33.29 7.66
CA PRO A 797 15.15 34.37 6.93
C PRO A 797 15.70 34.54 5.52
N ILE A 798 14.81 34.92 4.59
CA ILE A 798 15.13 35.26 3.19
C ILE A 798 14.54 36.63 2.88
N ARG A 799 15.31 37.54 2.26
CA ARG A 799 14.76 38.77 1.67
C ARG A 799 14.32 38.49 0.24
N ALA A 800 13.12 38.94 -0.10
CA ALA A 800 12.54 38.76 -1.43
C ALA A 800 12.03 40.10 -1.99
N GLY A 801 12.33 40.36 -3.26
CA GLY A 801 11.75 41.53 -3.96
C GLY A 801 10.26 41.34 -4.21
N ARG A 802 9.88 40.17 -4.67
CA ARG A 802 8.49 39.79 -5.01
C ARG A 802 8.19 38.37 -4.47
N ILE A 803 6.91 38.13 -4.13
CA ILE A 803 6.41 36.83 -3.67
C ILE A 803 5.29 36.33 -4.57
N VAL A 804 5.29 35.02 -4.87
CA VAL A 804 4.16 34.32 -5.46
C VAL A 804 3.60 33.34 -4.44
N ASN A 805 2.38 33.57 -3.99
CA ASN A 805 1.62 32.64 -3.18
C ASN A 805 0.98 31.56 -4.07
N ALA A 806 1.68 30.46 -4.25
CA ALA A 806 1.22 29.24 -4.95
C ALA A 806 1.03 28.08 -3.96
N ALA A 807 0.75 28.42 -2.69
CA ALA A 807 0.70 27.46 -1.58
C ALA A 807 -0.56 26.56 -1.58
N GLY A 808 -1.38 26.61 -2.64
CA GLY A 808 -2.57 25.77 -2.79
C GLY A 808 -3.52 25.94 -1.61
N ALA A 809 -3.84 24.86 -0.92
CA ALA A 809 -4.73 24.87 0.24
C ALA A 809 -4.27 25.77 1.40
N PHE A 810 -2.98 26.09 1.46
CA PHE A 810 -2.37 26.93 2.50
C PHE A 810 -2.31 28.41 2.10
N SER A 811 -2.84 28.79 0.91
CA SER A 811 -2.76 30.18 0.42
C SER A 811 -3.40 31.20 1.36
N SER A 812 -4.48 30.83 2.06
CA SER A 812 -5.12 31.67 3.10
C SER A 812 -4.17 31.93 4.29
N ARG A 813 -3.39 30.92 4.70
CA ARG A 813 -2.41 31.04 5.79
C ARG A 813 -1.26 31.98 5.39
N ILE A 814 -0.79 31.91 4.15
CA ILE A 814 0.22 32.84 3.63
C ILE A 814 -0.33 34.27 3.58
N GLY A 815 -1.56 34.46 3.10
CA GLY A 815 -2.22 35.77 3.12
C GLY A 815 -2.33 36.36 4.52
N SER A 816 -2.70 35.56 5.52
CA SER A 816 -2.84 36.02 6.90
C SER A 816 -1.52 36.51 7.52
N MET A 817 -0.37 36.05 7.05
CA MET A 817 0.96 36.54 7.48
C MET A 817 1.20 38.01 7.05
N LEU A 818 0.53 38.43 5.97
CA LEU A 818 0.54 39.83 5.48
C LEU A 818 -0.72 40.59 5.84
N SER A 819 -1.46 40.13 6.87
CA SER A 819 -2.72 40.73 7.34
C SER A 819 -3.80 40.91 6.24
N THR A 820 -3.78 40.03 5.23
CA THR A 820 -4.75 40.03 4.15
C THR A 820 -5.51 38.71 4.04
N ARG A 821 -6.73 38.76 3.50
CA ARG A 821 -7.58 37.59 3.33
C ARG A 821 -7.45 37.04 1.91
N ILE A 822 -6.97 35.82 1.78
CA ILE A 822 -7.06 35.05 0.55
C ILE A 822 -8.16 33.99 0.74
N PRO A 823 -9.30 34.08 0.03
CA PRO A 823 -10.46 33.22 0.28
C PRO A 823 -10.31 31.83 -0.34
N VAL A 824 -9.32 31.11 0.11
CA VAL A 824 -9.01 29.72 -0.25
C VAL A 824 -9.08 28.88 1.00
N PHE A 825 -9.72 27.71 0.93
CA PHE A 825 -9.66 26.73 2.02
C PHE A 825 -9.30 25.34 1.50
N GLY A 826 -8.59 24.58 2.32
CA GLY A 826 -8.23 23.21 2.04
C GLY A 826 -9.41 22.27 2.27
N ALA A 827 -9.68 21.39 1.30
CA ALA A 827 -10.73 20.39 1.38
C ALA A 827 -10.15 19.04 0.88
N PRO A 828 -9.70 18.16 1.79
CA PRO A 828 -9.15 16.87 1.36
C PRO A 828 -10.23 16.02 0.69
N LEU A 829 -9.88 15.43 -0.46
CA LEU A 829 -10.73 14.56 -1.24
C LEU A 829 -10.13 13.16 -1.34
N GLN A 830 -10.99 12.17 -1.50
CA GLN A 830 -10.62 10.76 -1.53
C GLN A 830 -10.58 10.21 -2.95
N MET A 831 -9.54 9.43 -3.22
CA MET A 831 -9.32 8.69 -4.46
C MET A 831 -9.17 7.22 -4.17
N ILE A 832 -9.50 6.37 -5.15
CA ILE A 832 -9.42 4.92 -5.08
C ILE A 832 -8.74 4.41 -6.34
N VAL A 833 -7.96 3.34 -6.22
CA VAL A 833 -7.39 2.61 -7.36
C VAL A 833 -7.68 1.11 -7.24
N THR A 834 -8.10 0.51 -8.37
CA THR A 834 -8.35 -0.92 -8.49
C THR A 834 -7.13 -1.66 -9.04
N GLU A 835 -7.19 -2.98 -9.09
CA GLU A 835 -6.30 -3.78 -9.94
C GLU A 835 -6.54 -3.49 -11.43
N SER A 836 -5.59 -3.91 -12.27
CA SER A 836 -5.66 -3.66 -13.72
C SER A 836 -6.66 -4.59 -14.39
N ALA A 837 -7.38 -4.07 -15.39
CA ALA A 837 -8.22 -4.83 -16.31
C ALA A 837 -7.83 -4.54 -17.76
N GLN A 838 -8.32 -5.34 -18.70
CA GLN A 838 -8.24 -5.01 -20.14
C GLN A 838 -8.85 -3.64 -20.39
N PRO A 839 -8.40 -2.91 -21.43
CA PRO A 839 -9.02 -1.65 -21.81
C PRO A 839 -10.50 -1.84 -22.09
N MET A 840 -11.36 -1.18 -21.31
CA MET A 840 -12.80 -1.28 -21.43
C MET A 840 -13.51 0.06 -21.26
N VAL A 841 -12.84 1.07 -20.68
CA VAL A 841 -13.32 2.45 -20.56
C VAL A 841 -12.27 3.39 -21.13
N HIS A 842 -12.63 4.06 -22.23
CA HIS A 842 -11.70 4.90 -22.98
C HIS A 842 -11.76 6.35 -22.53
N SER A 843 -12.94 6.89 -22.36
CA SER A 843 -13.19 8.28 -21.98
C SER A 843 -12.97 8.54 -20.47
N LEU A 844 -12.89 9.80 -20.09
CA LEU A 844 -13.22 10.19 -18.72
C LEU A 844 -14.73 10.04 -18.53
N VAL A 845 -15.16 9.53 -17.38
CA VAL A 845 -16.58 9.36 -17.08
C VAL A 845 -16.93 10.11 -15.80
N ALA A 846 -17.92 10.98 -15.89
CA ALA A 846 -18.56 11.67 -14.79
C ALA A 846 -20.07 11.40 -14.83
N HIS A 847 -20.78 11.69 -13.74
CA HIS A 847 -22.22 11.53 -13.63
C HIS A 847 -22.92 12.90 -13.45
N ALA A 848 -24.07 13.09 -14.09
CA ALA A 848 -24.78 14.37 -14.06
C ALA A 848 -25.27 14.77 -12.66
N ALA A 849 -25.77 13.80 -11.89
CA ALA A 849 -26.39 14.03 -10.58
C ALA A 849 -25.57 13.50 -9.38
N ARG A 850 -24.52 12.73 -9.63
CA ARG A 850 -23.72 12.06 -8.59
C ARG A 850 -22.23 12.45 -8.66
N HIS A 851 -21.57 12.47 -7.53
CA HIS A 851 -20.13 12.75 -7.46
C HIS A 851 -19.31 11.55 -7.95
N LEU A 852 -18.90 11.59 -9.20
CA LEU A 852 -18.02 10.61 -9.82
C LEU A 852 -17.08 11.29 -10.81
N THR A 853 -15.81 10.93 -10.74
CA THR A 853 -14.86 10.97 -11.85
C THR A 853 -14.18 9.62 -11.93
N LEU A 854 -14.31 8.96 -13.06
CA LEU A 854 -13.79 7.62 -13.30
C LEU A 854 -12.97 7.61 -14.58
N LYS A 855 -11.81 6.97 -14.54
CA LYS A 855 -11.01 6.71 -15.72
C LYS A 855 -10.24 5.40 -15.60
N GLN A 856 -9.97 4.78 -16.72
CA GLN A 856 -9.02 3.69 -16.81
C GLN A 856 -7.67 4.25 -17.27
N ALA A 857 -6.61 4.06 -16.45
CA ALA A 857 -5.26 4.51 -16.75
C ALA A 857 -4.58 3.62 -17.81
N GLY A 858 -3.48 4.08 -18.40
CA GLY A 858 -2.76 3.33 -19.43
C GLY A 858 -2.28 1.94 -19.02
N ASN A 859 -2.06 1.73 -17.74
CA ASN A 859 -1.70 0.44 -17.16
C ASN A 859 -2.91 -0.46 -16.78
N GLY A 860 -4.12 -0.11 -17.20
CA GLY A 860 -5.37 -0.86 -16.97
C GLY A 860 -6.04 -0.66 -15.61
N ASN A 861 -5.42 0.03 -14.65
CA ASN A 861 -6.05 0.33 -13.36
C ASN A 861 -7.17 1.37 -13.51
N PHE A 862 -8.27 1.19 -12.79
CA PHE A 862 -9.26 2.25 -12.64
C PHE A 862 -8.87 3.20 -11.51
N ILE A 863 -9.00 4.50 -11.78
CA ILE A 863 -8.86 5.56 -10.80
C ILE A 863 -10.24 6.18 -10.63
N ILE A 864 -10.75 6.16 -9.40
CA ILE A 864 -12.10 6.57 -9.03
C ILE A 864 -11.98 7.71 -8.03
N GLY A 865 -12.72 8.80 -8.29
CA GLY A 865 -12.80 9.99 -7.44
C GLY A 865 -14.10 10.70 -7.67
N GLY A 866 -14.13 12.04 -7.52
CA GLY A 866 -15.29 12.85 -7.90
C GLY A 866 -15.87 13.71 -6.80
N GLY A 867 -15.07 14.03 -5.78
CA GLY A 867 -15.48 14.99 -4.76
C GLY A 867 -15.82 14.41 -3.40
N TRP A 868 -15.74 13.12 -3.20
CA TRP A 868 -15.90 12.48 -1.89
C TRP A 868 -14.80 12.93 -0.92
N THR A 869 -15.19 13.33 0.29
CA THR A 869 -14.28 13.89 1.28
C THR A 869 -13.30 12.86 1.83
N ALA A 870 -12.09 13.32 2.16
CA ALA A 870 -11.17 12.62 3.04
C ALA A 870 -11.10 13.31 4.40
N GLY A 871 -10.65 12.59 5.43
CA GLY A 871 -10.32 13.16 6.73
C GLY A 871 -8.89 13.69 6.77
N LEU A 872 -8.49 14.22 7.90
CA LEU A 872 -7.12 14.59 8.22
C LEU A 872 -6.64 13.76 9.41
N ASP A 873 -5.45 13.21 9.32
CA ASP A 873 -4.77 12.59 10.46
C ASP A 873 -3.84 13.63 11.10
N PRO A 874 -4.21 14.17 12.29
CA PRO A 874 -3.39 15.18 12.94
C PRO A 874 -2.00 14.70 13.33
N ALA A 875 -1.84 13.39 13.58
CA ALA A 875 -0.56 12.81 13.99
C ALA A 875 0.39 12.62 12.80
N GLN A 876 -0.15 12.48 11.59
CA GLN A 876 0.63 12.22 10.39
C GLN A 876 0.72 13.42 9.44
N ASP A 877 0.03 14.50 9.74
CA ASP A 877 -0.04 15.72 8.89
C ASP A 877 -0.46 15.38 7.44
N HIS A 878 -1.37 14.40 7.29
CA HIS A 878 -1.70 13.79 6.01
C HIS A 878 -3.20 13.50 5.89
N PRO A 879 -3.83 13.74 4.71
CA PRO A 879 -5.20 13.31 4.47
C PRO A 879 -5.35 11.79 4.58
N ARG A 880 -6.40 11.35 5.27
CA ARG A 880 -6.72 9.93 5.45
C ARG A 880 -8.05 9.58 4.78
N PRO A 881 -8.19 8.37 4.22
CA PRO A 881 -9.45 7.87 3.74
C PRO A 881 -10.52 7.79 4.84
N LEU A 882 -11.76 8.15 4.47
CA LEU A 882 -12.95 7.94 5.28
C LEU A 882 -13.73 6.75 4.74
N ARG A 883 -14.36 6.00 5.64
CA ARG A 883 -15.12 4.80 5.28
C ARG A 883 -16.30 5.14 4.36
N ASP A 884 -17.17 6.06 4.75
CA ASP A 884 -18.36 6.41 3.98
C ASP A 884 -18.02 6.91 2.57
N SER A 885 -16.91 7.65 2.45
CA SER A 885 -16.40 8.09 1.15
C SER A 885 -15.85 6.95 0.30
N LEU A 886 -15.23 5.94 0.92
CA LEU A 886 -14.78 4.74 0.24
C LEU A 886 -15.97 3.96 -0.32
N GLU A 887 -16.97 3.72 0.52
CA GLU A 887 -18.17 2.96 0.20
C GLU A 887 -18.98 3.62 -0.93
N GLY A 888 -19.33 4.90 -0.78
CA GLY A 888 -20.13 5.65 -1.75
C GLY A 888 -19.42 5.83 -3.09
N ASN A 889 -18.12 6.09 -3.07
CA ASN A 889 -17.32 6.22 -4.29
C ASN A 889 -17.22 4.90 -5.07
N LEU A 890 -17.08 3.77 -4.38
CA LEU A 890 -17.09 2.44 -5.00
C LEU A 890 -18.48 2.08 -5.52
N TRP A 891 -19.54 2.44 -4.79
CA TRP A 891 -20.90 2.17 -5.21
C TRP A 891 -21.24 2.88 -6.51
N ILE A 892 -21.00 4.19 -6.61
CA ILE A 892 -21.29 4.94 -7.83
C ILE A 892 -20.43 4.48 -9.01
N ALA A 893 -19.17 4.08 -8.77
CA ALA A 893 -18.31 3.57 -9.81
C ALA A 893 -18.85 2.25 -10.42
N GLN A 894 -19.26 1.28 -9.58
CA GLN A 894 -19.86 0.03 -10.08
C GLN A 894 -21.29 0.21 -10.60
N HIS A 895 -22.02 1.26 -10.17
CA HIS A 895 -23.31 1.64 -10.71
C HIS A 895 -23.18 2.12 -12.16
N VAL A 896 -22.10 2.82 -12.46
CA VAL A 896 -21.80 3.35 -13.80
C VAL A 896 -21.12 2.28 -14.68
N VAL A 897 -20.19 1.50 -14.14
CA VAL A 897 -19.47 0.42 -14.82
C VAL A 897 -19.63 -0.88 -14.03
N PRO A 898 -20.66 -1.69 -14.33
CA PRO A 898 -21.03 -2.85 -13.51
C PRO A 898 -19.94 -3.88 -13.31
N ASP A 899 -19.08 -4.07 -14.30
CA ASP A 899 -17.99 -5.04 -14.22
C ASP A 899 -16.89 -4.68 -13.21
N LEU A 900 -16.85 -3.44 -12.71
CA LEU A 900 -15.93 -3.06 -11.62
C LEU A 900 -16.16 -3.86 -10.34
N LYS A 901 -17.38 -4.39 -10.12
CA LYS A 901 -17.69 -5.28 -8.99
C LYS A 901 -16.75 -6.49 -8.89
N LYS A 902 -16.21 -6.94 -10.03
CA LYS A 902 -15.32 -8.11 -10.15
C LYS A 902 -13.86 -7.78 -9.79
N LEU A 903 -13.46 -6.50 -9.82
CA LEU A 903 -12.11 -6.06 -9.54
C LEU A 903 -11.88 -5.88 -8.03
N HIS A 904 -10.59 -5.94 -7.63
CA HIS A 904 -10.19 -5.63 -6.26
C HIS A 904 -9.71 -4.19 -6.12
N VAL A 905 -10.15 -3.53 -5.05
CA VAL A 905 -9.56 -2.28 -4.59
C VAL A 905 -8.16 -2.57 -4.08
N LEU A 906 -7.15 -1.87 -4.61
CA LEU A 906 -5.77 -1.98 -4.15
C LEU A 906 -5.46 -1.01 -3.02
N ARG A 907 -5.92 0.23 -3.13
CA ARG A 907 -5.75 1.26 -2.11
C ARG A 907 -6.68 2.44 -2.35
N SER A 908 -6.91 3.19 -1.28
CA SER A 908 -7.53 4.51 -1.30
C SER A 908 -6.60 5.50 -0.61
N TRP A 909 -6.59 6.75 -1.07
CA TRP A 909 -5.80 7.82 -0.44
C TRP A 909 -6.58 9.12 -0.44
N GLY A 910 -6.22 10.02 0.48
CA GLY A 910 -6.70 11.38 0.50
C GLY A 910 -5.70 12.33 -0.18
N ALA A 911 -6.20 13.30 -0.92
CA ALA A 911 -5.42 14.37 -1.51
C ALA A 911 -5.96 15.71 -1.04
N MET A 912 -5.07 16.62 -0.64
CA MET A 912 -5.46 17.96 -0.21
C MET A 912 -5.91 18.78 -1.43
N ASN A 913 -7.21 18.91 -1.63
CA ASN A 913 -7.76 19.77 -2.64
C ASN A 913 -7.99 21.19 -2.09
N ILE A 914 -8.29 22.14 -2.96
CA ILE A 914 -8.66 23.50 -2.60
C ILE A 914 -10.06 23.84 -3.06
N ASN A 915 -10.72 24.72 -2.31
CA ASN A 915 -12.00 25.26 -2.68
C ASN A 915 -11.91 26.80 -2.69
N ILE A 916 -12.47 27.39 -3.73
CA ILE A 916 -12.65 28.84 -3.94
C ILE A 916 -14.11 29.02 -4.37
N ASP A 917 -14.40 29.92 -5.25
CA ASP A 917 -15.72 30.17 -5.88
C ASP A 917 -15.92 29.46 -7.23
N GLY A 918 -15.11 28.41 -7.54
CA GLY A 918 -15.12 27.71 -8.83
C GLY A 918 -14.17 28.30 -9.86
N ALA A 919 -13.51 29.42 -9.58
CA ALA A 919 -12.56 30.08 -10.48
C ALA A 919 -11.20 30.27 -9.79
N PRO A 920 -10.08 30.35 -10.56
CA PRO A 920 -8.75 30.61 -10.00
C PRO A 920 -8.64 32.04 -9.41
N ILE A 921 -7.64 32.24 -8.56
CA ILE A 921 -7.16 33.57 -8.13
C ILE A 921 -5.80 33.77 -8.78
N ILE A 922 -5.69 34.77 -9.65
CA ILE A 922 -4.46 35.05 -10.40
C ILE A 922 -4.18 36.56 -10.38
N GLY A 923 -2.96 36.93 -10.09
CA GLY A 923 -2.48 38.31 -10.23
C GLY A 923 -1.87 38.92 -8.98
N GLU A 924 -1.49 40.18 -9.09
CA GLU A 924 -0.93 40.96 -7.99
C GLU A 924 -2.02 41.34 -6.99
N HIS A 925 -1.67 41.37 -5.71
CA HIS A 925 -2.59 41.79 -4.67
C HIS A 925 -2.93 43.31 -4.79
N PRO A 926 -4.20 43.72 -4.73
CA PRO A 926 -4.60 45.09 -4.98
C PRO A 926 -3.89 46.12 -4.10
N SER A 927 -3.60 45.78 -2.84
CA SER A 927 -3.05 46.72 -1.83
C SER A 927 -1.60 46.39 -1.43
N ILE A 928 -1.04 45.23 -1.86
CA ILE A 928 0.30 44.79 -1.46
C ILE A 928 1.12 44.57 -2.73
N LYS A 929 1.90 45.59 -3.09
CA LYS A 929 2.74 45.56 -4.30
C LYS A 929 3.81 44.49 -4.17
N GLY A 930 4.00 43.71 -5.24
CA GLY A 930 4.98 42.62 -5.29
C GLY A 930 4.48 41.30 -4.72
N PHE A 931 3.24 41.24 -4.18
CA PHE A 931 2.63 40.01 -3.69
C PHE A 931 1.61 39.49 -4.71
N TYR A 932 1.94 38.36 -5.35
CA TYR A 932 1.10 37.70 -6.36
C TYR A 932 0.45 36.46 -5.79
N THR A 933 -0.73 36.09 -6.31
CA THR A 933 -1.42 34.83 -5.97
C THR A 933 -1.62 34.00 -7.22
N ALA A 934 -1.34 32.70 -7.13
CA ALA A 934 -1.58 31.69 -8.16
C ALA A 934 -2.24 30.45 -7.53
N ALA A 935 -3.57 30.52 -7.32
CA ALA A 935 -4.34 29.46 -6.66
C ALA A 935 -5.56 29.07 -7.49
N THR A 936 -5.82 27.74 -7.60
CA THR A 936 -6.97 27.22 -8.38
C THR A 936 -7.47 25.90 -7.84
N SER A 937 -8.81 25.70 -7.84
CA SER A 937 -9.46 24.45 -7.44
C SER A 937 -9.32 23.34 -8.48
N ASN A 938 -9.23 23.64 -9.77
CA ASN A 938 -8.99 22.72 -10.87
C ASN A 938 -7.47 22.67 -11.22
N GLY A 939 -6.66 22.53 -10.18
CA GLY A 939 -5.24 22.82 -10.19
C GLY A 939 -4.42 22.02 -11.16
N TYR A 940 -4.80 20.77 -11.46
CA TYR A 940 -3.97 19.97 -12.33
C TYR A 940 -4.17 20.36 -13.82
N THR A 941 -5.41 20.45 -14.28
CA THR A 941 -5.70 20.92 -15.65
C THR A 941 -5.10 22.30 -15.88
N LEU A 942 -5.32 23.24 -14.95
CA LEU A 942 -4.91 24.64 -15.06
C LEU A 942 -3.43 24.89 -14.72
N GLY A 943 -2.69 23.92 -14.21
CA GLY A 943 -1.30 24.10 -13.74
C GLY A 943 -0.37 24.85 -14.68
N PRO A 944 -0.23 24.45 -15.97
CA PRO A 944 0.64 25.15 -16.92
C PRO A 944 0.23 26.60 -17.16
N ILE A 945 -1.05 26.85 -17.41
CA ILE A 945 -1.52 28.20 -17.72
C ILE A 945 -1.43 29.15 -16.53
N MET A 946 -1.68 28.64 -15.30
CA MET A 946 -1.47 29.41 -14.07
C MET A 946 -0.04 29.93 -13.97
N GLY A 947 0.92 29.06 -14.26
CA GLY A 947 2.33 29.43 -14.27
C GLY A 947 2.69 30.41 -15.35
N ARG A 948 2.19 30.21 -16.57
CA ARG A 948 2.46 31.09 -17.71
C ARG A 948 1.88 32.49 -17.48
N VAL A 949 0.61 32.57 -17.12
CA VAL A 949 -0.06 33.85 -16.87
C VAL A 949 0.59 34.63 -15.72
N THR A 950 0.90 33.94 -14.61
CA THR A 950 1.55 34.59 -13.46
C THR A 950 2.93 35.16 -13.85
N ALA A 951 3.74 34.40 -14.60
CA ALA A 951 5.04 34.87 -15.07
C ALA A 951 4.91 36.06 -16.05
N ASP A 952 3.97 36.01 -17.01
CA ASP A 952 3.70 37.11 -17.92
C ASP A 952 3.31 38.39 -17.19
N LEU A 953 2.42 38.31 -16.20
CA LEU A 953 2.04 39.47 -15.41
C LEU A 953 3.20 40.04 -14.60
N MET A 954 4.08 39.22 -14.08
CA MET A 954 5.24 39.65 -13.29
C MET A 954 6.35 40.27 -14.13
N VAL A 955 6.60 39.74 -15.33
CA VAL A 955 7.72 40.15 -16.22
C VAL A 955 7.28 41.23 -17.21
N ARG A 956 6.08 41.07 -17.80
CA ARG A 956 5.60 41.95 -18.88
C ARG A 956 4.52 42.94 -18.39
N GLY A 957 4.00 42.80 -17.20
CA GLY A 957 2.85 43.56 -16.67
C GLY A 957 1.52 43.27 -17.37
N LYS A 958 1.47 42.33 -18.31
CA LYS A 958 0.29 41.92 -19.07
C LYS A 958 0.42 40.48 -19.57
N THR A 959 -0.72 39.85 -19.87
CA THR A 959 -0.80 38.51 -20.46
C THR A 959 -1.77 38.54 -21.65
N ASP A 960 -1.73 37.52 -22.47
CA ASP A 960 -2.58 37.39 -23.67
C ASP A 960 -4.00 36.86 -23.33
N TRP A 961 -4.22 36.43 -22.07
CA TRP A 961 -5.52 35.97 -21.54
C TRP A 961 -6.25 37.08 -20.77
N ASP A 962 -7.57 37.12 -20.91
CA ASP A 962 -8.42 37.98 -20.07
C ASP A 962 -8.56 37.40 -18.66
N VAL A 963 -7.70 37.83 -17.74
CA VAL A 963 -7.64 37.32 -16.36
C VAL A 963 -8.08 38.36 -15.32
N GLY A 964 -8.51 39.52 -15.71
CA GLY A 964 -8.95 40.58 -14.81
C GLY A 964 -10.04 40.13 -13.86
N ILE A 965 -10.98 39.32 -14.35
CA ILE A 965 -12.07 38.77 -13.55
C ILE A 965 -11.60 37.75 -12.49
N PHE A 966 -10.37 37.24 -12.59
CA PHE A 966 -9.76 36.31 -11.65
C PHE A 966 -8.91 37.00 -10.59
N SER A 967 -8.85 38.33 -10.62
CA SER A 967 -8.21 39.13 -9.59
C SER A 967 -8.85 38.89 -8.20
N LEU A 968 -8.06 39.09 -7.17
CA LEU A 968 -8.53 39.04 -5.77
C LEU A 968 -9.61 40.13 -5.47
N GLU A 969 -9.63 41.21 -6.23
CA GLU A 969 -10.61 42.29 -6.12
C GLU A 969 -12.07 41.82 -6.19
N ARG A 970 -12.34 40.69 -6.88
CA ARG A 970 -13.72 40.15 -6.97
C ARG A 970 -14.32 39.68 -5.64
N PHE A 971 -13.52 39.63 -4.59
CA PHE A 971 -13.98 39.25 -3.24
C PHE A 971 -14.19 40.47 -2.30
N GLY A 972 -13.96 41.67 -2.78
CA GLY A 972 -14.15 42.94 -2.06
C GLY A 972 -12.92 43.37 -1.29
#